data_1d2202a1b4b3747a71400159e6916cab
#
_entry.id   1d2202a1b4b3747a71400159e6916cab
#
_cell.length_a   1.000
_cell.length_b   1.000
_cell.length_c   1.000
_cell.angle_alpha   90.00
_cell.angle_beta   90.00
_cell.angle_gamma   90.00
#
_symmetry.space_group_name_H-M   'P 1'
#
loop_
_entity.id
_entity.type
_entity.pdbx_description
1 polymer ?
#
loop_
_entity_poly.entity_id
_entity_poly.type
_entity_poly.pdbx_seq_one_letter_code
_entity_poly.pdbx_strand_id
1 'polypeptide(L)'
;MRKLPTGTVTFLFSDIEGSTRLLAELGERYEVVLEQHRDVMRNAFARHGGVEVDTQGDAFFCAFASAREALAAAEEAQRGLAEGAVRVSIGLHTGEPKLGREGYVGMDVHRAARICSAGHGGQILLSQPTRDLLEADLVVRDLGEHRLKDLTAPERLYQLVAPGLEDEFPALKTLDARPTNLPTQPTPLVGRERELEELQGLLAREDVRLLTLVGPGGTGKTRVALQLVAESTDQFPDGAFVAFLAPIADPALVVPALGQVLKLRHVPGQDLSETLKEYLADREILVLFDNFEHLLEAATGISSLLAAAPGLKLVVTSRAPLRVSGEREYALEPLPASDAAELFAARAQAVRADFDPNAHADAIESICERLDRLPLALELAAARVRSLTPETLLLRLDSALDVLTGGARDAEERQRTLRGTIEWSYRLLSESEQAVLRRLSVFRGGWTLEAAEAVCDPSAELDSPVLDVLDALVENSLVRTGREVAGELRSFTLETIREFASERLEAAGEAPDVRRRHAECITEIVERGATEFAGLVSVEWLERLDAERGNVLAALPWLSSEEDDELFARLVAAVSHWWDVRGYVDEGRGWLEEARSRPGLSTRVRSRVLYGVFAIARDQGDNEHARAAAAEEVALFRDQGDQVLLARAVGRLGLAYAGLGEPETAVSLLEESVELARASGDLLSLSASLVNLGDVALGEGEFERARDFCGQALELFRETGDIHGVCVALYDTGMCHLHEGRLDEAEPLFVEVLEIAVGRGWQEGILYPFEALARVAEARGEAERAARLLGAAQTIQKQLGNDDARVAETAADLRAFLGEPAFLAAVEAGGALDQQDAVAFALRSSPATRW
;
A
#
# COMPACT_ATOMS: atom_id res chain seq x y z
N MET A 1 -0.07 -21.20 -46.78
CA MET A 1 -0.18 -20.81 -45.37
C MET A 1 -0.12 -22.08 -44.52
N ARG A 2 0.83 -22.18 -43.61
CA ARG A 2 0.83 -23.27 -42.62
C ARG A 2 -0.43 -23.12 -41.76
N LYS A 3 -1.08 -24.24 -41.45
CA LYS A 3 -2.29 -24.24 -40.62
C LYS A 3 -1.90 -23.89 -39.19
N LEU A 4 -2.61 -22.93 -38.57
CA LEU A 4 -2.39 -22.54 -37.16
C LEU A 4 -2.56 -23.76 -36.24
N PRO A 5 -1.68 -23.97 -35.27
CA PRO A 5 -1.80 -25.01 -34.24
C PRO A 5 -3.14 -24.92 -33.49
N THR A 6 -3.68 -26.07 -33.01
CA THR A 6 -4.90 -26.15 -32.23
C THR A 6 -4.73 -27.06 -31.03
N GLY A 7 -5.53 -26.88 -29.99
CA GLY A 7 -5.34 -27.55 -28.70
C GLY A 7 -4.38 -26.75 -27.83
N THR A 8 -3.48 -27.43 -27.15
CA THR A 8 -2.41 -26.78 -26.38
C THR A 8 -1.42 -26.12 -27.31
N VAL A 9 -1.27 -24.82 -27.21
CA VAL A 9 -0.42 -23.98 -28.09
C VAL A 9 0.53 -23.17 -27.23
N THR A 10 1.79 -23.12 -27.64
CA THR A 10 2.77 -22.22 -27.03
C THR A 10 2.92 -20.97 -27.87
N PHE A 11 2.67 -19.83 -27.28
CA PHE A 11 2.83 -18.52 -27.87
C PHE A 11 4.20 -17.96 -27.56
N LEU A 12 4.81 -17.38 -28.57
CA LEU A 12 6.05 -16.60 -28.47
C LEU A 12 5.75 -15.18 -28.92
N PHE A 13 5.97 -14.23 -28.01
CA PHE A 13 6.02 -12.82 -28.35
C PHE A 13 7.45 -12.32 -28.25
N SER A 14 7.81 -11.40 -29.13
CA SER A 14 9.11 -10.73 -29.08
C SER A 14 8.96 -9.24 -29.37
N ASP A 15 9.82 -8.42 -28.77
CA ASP A 15 9.80 -6.97 -28.95
C ASP A 15 11.24 -6.42 -28.86
N ILE A 16 11.55 -5.36 -29.62
CA ILE A 16 12.86 -4.69 -29.59
C ILE A 16 12.91 -3.70 -28.44
N GLU A 17 13.84 -3.88 -27.51
CA GLU A 17 14.03 -2.96 -26.40
C GLU A 17 14.45 -1.58 -26.89
N GLY A 18 13.64 -0.54 -26.58
CA GLY A 18 13.94 0.85 -26.91
C GLY A 18 13.95 1.14 -28.41
N SER A 19 13.08 0.52 -29.21
CA SER A 19 13.00 0.65 -30.66
C SER A 19 12.91 2.09 -31.15
N THR A 20 12.14 2.94 -30.45
CA THR A 20 12.01 4.39 -30.77
C THR A 20 13.34 5.12 -30.59
N ARG A 21 14.10 4.82 -29.53
CA ARG A 21 15.45 5.40 -29.31
C ARG A 21 16.42 4.92 -30.35
N LEU A 22 16.39 3.63 -30.66
CA LEU A 22 17.24 3.03 -31.66
C LEU A 22 16.97 3.61 -33.07
N LEU A 23 15.71 3.90 -33.40
CA LEU A 23 15.30 4.61 -34.60
C LEU A 23 15.91 6.02 -34.67
N ALA A 24 15.88 6.76 -33.55
CA ALA A 24 16.46 8.10 -33.49
C ALA A 24 18.01 8.08 -33.61
N GLU A 25 18.68 7.06 -33.07
CA GLU A 25 20.14 6.91 -33.10
C GLU A 25 20.64 6.44 -34.48
N LEU A 26 19.94 5.53 -35.14
CA LEU A 26 20.39 4.92 -36.40
C LEU A 26 19.89 5.65 -37.66
N GLY A 27 18.81 6.43 -37.55
CA GLY A 27 18.23 7.14 -38.70
C GLY A 27 17.92 6.20 -39.89
N GLU A 28 18.40 6.52 -41.08
CA GLU A 28 18.19 5.70 -42.30
C GLU A 28 18.73 4.27 -42.20
N ARG A 29 19.69 4.01 -41.31
CA ARG A 29 20.24 2.66 -41.10
C ARG A 29 19.30 1.74 -40.32
N TYR A 30 18.28 2.30 -39.63
CA TYR A 30 17.33 1.52 -38.84
C TYR A 30 16.59 0.49 -39.70
N GLU A 31 16.18 0.84 -40.90
CA GLU A 31 15.46 -0.06 -41.81
C GLU A 31 16.28 -1.32 -42.15
N VAL A 32 17.58 -1.14 -42.40
CA VAL A 32 18.47 -2.28 -42.70
C VAL A 32 18.64 -3.19 -41.49
N VAL A 33 18.78 -2.59 -40.30
CA VAL A 33 18.94 -3.35 -39.05
C VAL A 33 17.62 -4.08 -38.69
N LEU A 34 16.49 -3.47 -38.94
CA LEU A 34 15.16 -4.07 -38.73
C LEU A 34 14.93 -5.24 -39.68
N GLU A 35 15.35 -5.14 -40.97
CA GLU A 35 15.26 -6.27 -41.92
C GLU A 35 16.13 -7.43 -41.47
N GLN A 36 17.36 -7.17 -41.04
CA GLN A 36 18.26 -8.22 -40.53
C GLN A 36 17.65 -8.90 -39.28
N HIS A 37 17.10 -8.14 -38.36
CA HIS A 37 16.37 -8.67 -37.21
C HIS A 37 15.23 -9.59 -37.65
N ARG A 38 14.39 -9.14 -38.59
CA ARG A 38 13.24 -9.92 -39.09
C ARG A 38 13.69 -11.23 -39.76
N ASP A 39 14.78 -11.20 -40.47
CA ASP A 39 15.32 -12.39 -41.13
C ASP A 39 15.84 -13.42 -40.11
N VAL A 40 16.55 -12.98 -39.07
CA VAL A 40 17.00 -13.85 -37.98
C VAL A 40 15.81 -14.51 -37.27
N MET A 41 14.85 -13.71 -36.88
CA MET A 41 13.64 -14.18 -36.16
C MET A 41 12.84 -15.19 -37.00
N ARG A 42 12.52 -14.86 -38.25
CA ARG A 42 11.79 -15.74 -39.15
C ARG A 42 12.52 -17.05 -39.47
N ASN A 43 13.81 -17.00 -39.63
CA ASN A 43 14.64 -18.19 -39.86
C ASN A 43 14.59 -19.13 -38.64
N ALA A 44 14.73 -18.60 -37.43
CA ALA A 44 14.62 -19.37 -36.20
C ALA A 44 13.24 -20.00 -36.06
N PHE A 45 12.16 -19.22 -36.25
CA PHE A 45 10.79 -19.71 -36.18
C PHE A 45 10.51 -20.82 -37.23
N ALA A 46 10.94 -20.61 -38.46
CA ALA A 46 10.72 -21.58 -39.54
C ALA A 46 11.41 -22.92 -39.31
N ARG A 47 12.64 -22.92 -38.75
CA ARG A 47 13.39 -24.13 -38.41
C ARG A 47 12.76 -24.95 -37.31
N HIS A 48 12.13 -24.30 -36.35
CA HIS A 48 11.50 -24.95 -35.21
C HIS A 48 9.96 -25.06 -35.33
N GLY A 49 9.44 -24.99 -36.56
CA GLY A 49 8.00 -25.27 -36.82
C GLY A 49 7.03 -24.17 -36.39
N GLY A 50 7.56 -22.99 -36.02
CA GLY A 50 6.75 -21.82 -35.65
C GLY A 50 5.89 -21.31 -36.82
N VAL A 51 4.71 -20.80 -36.51
CA VAL A 51 3.78 -20.17 -37.42
C VAL A 51 3.63 -18.72 -37.01
N GLU A 52 4.10 -17.80 -37.87
CA GLU A 52 3.88 -16.37 -37.66
C GLU A 52 2.40 -16.07 -37.76
N VAL A 53 1.85 -15.52 -36.67
CA VAL A 53 0.42 -15.17 -36.55
C VAL A 53 0.21 -13.73 -36.95
N ASP A 54 1.06 -12.83 -36.40
CA ASP A 54 1.04 -11.41 -36.65
C ASP A 54 2.44 -10.80 -36.50
N THR A 55 2.65 -9.66 -37.15
CA THR A 55 3.88 -8.84 -36.98
C THR A 55 3.49 -7.38 -37.03
N GLN A 56 3.65 -6.68 -35.93
CA GLN A 56 3.36 -5.25 -35.80
C GLN A 56 4.68 -4.49 -35.61
N GLY A 57 5.10 -3.76 -36.63
CA GLY A 57 6.37 -3.02 -36.59
C GLY A 57 7.57 -3.95 -36.42
N ASP A 58 8.14 -3.97 -35.23
CA ASP A 58 9.30 -4.75 -34.81
C ASP A 58 8.94 -5.95 -33.94
N ALA A 59 7.72 -6.05 -33.47
CA ALA A 59 7.23 -7.12 -32.63
C ALA A 59 6.70 -8.32 -33.44
N PHE A 60 7.02 -9.54 -32.97
CA PHE A 60 6.51 -10.78 -33.55
C PHE A 60 5.56 -11.48 -32.60
N PHE A 61 4.51 -12.03 -33.20
CA PHE A 61 3.63 -12.99 -32.56
C PHE A 61 3.64 -14.31 -33.31
N CYS A 62 4.19 -15.36 -32.68
CA CYS A 62 4.31 -16.70 -33.26
C CYS A 62 3.63 -17.75 -32.39
N ALA A 63 3.10 -18.80 -33.04
CA ALA A 63 2.47 -19.93 -32.39
C ALA A 63 3.21 -21.23 -32.71
N PHE A 64 3.41 -22.08 -31.69
CA PHE A 64 4.09 -23.37 -31.77
C PHE A 64 3.18 -24.48 -31.23
N ALA A 65 3.27 -25.66 -31.82
CA ALA A 65 2.57 -26.84 -31.32
C ALA A 65 3.27 -27.48 -30.11
N SER A 66 4.48 -27.03 -29.76
CA SER A 66 5.32 -27.57 -28.68
C SER A 66 6.08 -26.48 -27.96
N ALA A 67 6.04 -26.51 -26.62
CA ALA A 67 6.81 -25.59 -25.79
C ALA A 67 8.32 -25.75 -26.01
N ARG A 68 8.80 -26.97 -26.27
CA ARG A 68 10.21 -27.26 -26.56
C ARG A 68 10.66 -26.59 -27.86
N GLU A 69 9.85 -26.67 -28.91
CA GLU A 69 10.15 -26.04 -30.19
C GLU A 69 10.12 -24.52 -30.09
N ALA A 70 9.18 -23.96 -29.34
CA ALA A 70 9.09 -22.53 -29.08
C ALA A 70 10.34 -22.02 -28.33
N LEU A 71 10.79 -22.75 -27.31
CA LEU A 71 12.00 -22.41 -26.56
C LEU A 71 13.26 -22.51 -27.42
N ALA A 72 13.41 -23.57 -28.23
CA ALA A 72 14.54 -23.71 -29.13
C ALA A 72 14.60 -22.60 -30.19
N ALA A 73 13.44 -22.16 -30.68
CA ALA A 73 13.33 -21.03 -31.57
C ALA A 73 13.75 -19.71 -30.90
N ALA A 74 13.33 -19.51 -29.67
CA ALA A 74 13.71 -18.32 -28.87
C ALA A 74 15.21 -18.27 -28.62
N GLU A 75 15.81 -19.40 -28.23
CA GLU A 75 17.26 -19.53 -27.99
C GLU A 75 18.07 -19.29 -29.25
N GLU A 76 17.66 -19.87 -30.38
CA GLU A 76 18.35 -19.66 -31.67
C GLU A 76 18.25 -18.20 -32.12
N ALA A 77 17.08 -17.59 -31.97
CA ALA A 77 16.85 -16.17 -32.27
C ALA A 77 17.76 -15.25 -31.45
N GLN A 78 17.82 -15.45 -30.14
CA GLN A 78 18.70 -14.65 -29.26
C GLN A 78 20.17 -14.81 -29.61
N ARG A 79 20.63 -16.02 -29.89
CA ARG A 79 22.03 -16.24 -30.33
C ARG A 79 22.29 -15.55 -31.64
N GLY A 80 21.37 -15.59 -32.60
CA GLY A 80 21.51 -14.92 -33.88
C GLY A 80 21.57 -13.40 -33.79
N LEU A 81 21.02 -12.83 -32.73
CA LEU A 81 20.99 -11.37 -32.47
C LEU A 81 22.07 -10.90 -31.48
N ALA A 82 22.78 -11.81 -30.81
CA ALA A 82 23.68 -11.47 -29.71
C ALA A 82 24.83 -10.50 -30.10
N GLU A 83 25.32 -10.56 -31.34
CA GLU A 83 26.37 -9.66 -31.85
C GLU A 83 25.81 -8.41 -32.58
N GLY A 84 24.46 -8.28 -32.68
CA GLY A 84 23.79 -7.21 -33.41
C GLY A 84 23.56 -5.96 -32.55
N ALA A 85 23.06 -4.89 -33.23
CA ALA A 85 22.66 -3.65 -32.56
C ALA A 85 21.29 -3.75 -31.88
N VAL A 86 20.51 -4.80 -32.14
CA VAL A 86 19.14 -5.00 -31.66
C VAL A 86 19.15 -5.97 -30.51
N ARG A 87 18.55 -5.56 -29.37
CA ARG A 87 18.27 -6.39 -28.21
C ARG A 87 16.78 -6.70 -28.15
N VAL A 88 16.40 -7.97 -28.08
CA VAL A 88 15.00 -8.41 -28.15
C VAL A 88 14.59 -9.10 -26.86
N SER A 89 13.50 -8.67 -26.25
CA SER A 89 12.84 -9.44 -25.20
C SER A 89 11.97 -10.52 -25.82
N ILE A 90 11.93 -11.73 -25.23
CA ILE A 90 11.10 -12.84 -25.69
C ILE A 90 10.30 -13.41 -24.52
N GLY A 91 8.97 -13.51 -24.68
CA GLY A 91 8.06 -14.10 -23.71
C GLY A 91 7.36 -15.35 -24.27
N LEU A 92 7.34 -16.43 -23.49
CA LEU A 92 6.73 -17.71 -23.84
C LEU A 92 5.62 -18.06 -22.86
N HIS A 93 4.43 -18.33 -23.40
CA HIS A 93 3.30 -18.83 -22.60
C HIS A 93 2.57 -19.97 -23.33
N THR A 94 2.13 -20.97 -22.58
CA THR A 94 1.39 -22.11 -23.12
C THR A 94 -0.01 -22.16 -22.54
N GLY A 95 -1.00 -22.27 -23.41
CA GLY A 95 -2.41 -22.32 -23.05
C GLY A 95 -3.27 -23.04 -24.09
N GLU A 96 -4.59 -22.94 -23.92
CA GLU A 96 -5.59 -23.54 -24.84
C GLU A 96 -6.48 -22.44 -25.45
N PRO A 97 -5.96 -21.66 -26.41
CA PRO A 97 -6.66 -20.52 -26.98
C PRO A 97 -7.83 -20.94 -27.87
N LYS A 98 -8.79 -20.02 -28.04
CA LYS A 98 -9.81 -20.17 -29.05
C LYS A 98 -9.34 -19.61 -30.39
N LEU A 99 -9.62 -20.33 -31.49
CA LEU A 99 -9.30 -19.85 -32.83
C LEU A 99 -10.49 -19.06 -33.35
N GLY A 100 -10.35 -17.75 -33.52
CA GLY A 100 -11.33 -16.86 -34.14
C GLY A 100 -11.18 -16.75 -35.64
N ARG A 101 -11.88 -15.82 -36.29
CA ARG A 101 -11.83 -15.61 -37.76
C ARG A 101 -10.49 -15.05 -38.24
N GLU A 102 -9.84 -14.23 -37.41
CA GLU A 102 -8.61 -13.47 -37.71
C GLU A 102 -7.36 -13.96 -36.95
N GLY A 103 -7.48 -15.04 -36.18
CA GLY A 103 -6.36 -15.58 -35.40
C GLY A 103 -6.79 -16.10 -34.03
N TYR A 104 -5.86 -16.18 -33.10
CA TYR A 104 -6.14 -16.64 -31.74
C TYR A 104 -6.76 -15.53 -30.90
N VAL A 105 -7.74 -15.92 -30.07
CA VAL A 105 -8.45 -15.02 -29.14
C VAL A 105 -8.45 -15.65 -27.75
N GLY A 106 -8.23 -14.84 -26.74
CA GLY A 106 -8.32 -15.26 -25.34
C GLY A 106 -7.19 -14.73 -24.46
N MET A 107 -7.33 -14.92 -23.16
CA MET A 107 -6.42 -14.40 -22.15
C MET A 107 -4.98 -14.91 -22.30
N ASP A 108 -4.77 -16.12 -22.84
CA ASP A 108 -3.44 -16.71 -23.01
C ASP A 108 -2.59 -15.94 -24.02
N VAL A 109 -3.19 -15.30 -25.03
CA VAL A 109 -2.49 -14.44 -25.99
C VAL A 109 -1.99 -13.17 -25.26
N HIS A 110 -2.88 -12.53 -24.49
CA HIS A 110 -2.52 -11.36 -23.71
C HIS A 110 -1.43 -11.68 -22.67
N ARG A 111 -1.54 -12.85 -22.01
CA ARG A 111 -0.55 -13.30 -21.03
C ARG A 111 0.84 -13.43 -21.64
N ALA A 112 0.96 -14.07 -22.81
CA ALA A 112 2.21 -14.19 -23.54
C ALA A 112 2.83 -12.83 -23.90
N ALA A 113 2.00 -11.89 -24.35
CA ALA A 113 2.46 -10.53 -24.67
C ALA A 113 2.94 -9.78 -23.43
N ARG A 114 2.26 -9.90 -22.29
CA ARG A 114 2.65 -9.26 -21.03
C ARG A 114 3.92 -9.88 -20.45
N ILE A 115 4.15 -11.17 -20.59
CA ILE A 115 5.40 -11.83 -20.20
C ILE A 115 6.56 -11.28 -21.03
N CYS A 116 6.39 -11.11 -22.34
CA CYS A 116 7.39 -10.50 -23.20
C CYS A 116 7.72 -9.07 -22.76
N SER A 117 6.70 -8.25 -22.51
CA SER A 117 6.87 -6.84 -22.11
C SER A 117 7.54 -6.68 -20.74
N ALA A 118 7.48 -7.70 -19.88
CA ALA A 118 8.15 -7.68 -18.57
C ALA A 118 9.67 -7.93 -18.66
N GLY A 119 10.14 -8.45 -19.78
CA GLY A 119 11.55 -8.79 -19.98
C GLY A 119 12.42 -7.63 -20.47
N HIS A 120 13.72 -7.86 -20.44
CA HIS A 120 14.76 -6.99 -20.99
C HIS A 120 15.27 -7.53 -22.33
N GLY A 121 15.87 -6.67 -23.12
CA GLY A 121 16.50 -7.08 -24.38
C GLY A 121 17.61 -8.08 -24.16
N GLY A 122 17.51 -9.26 -24.79
CA GLY A 122 18.38 -10.43 -24.58
C GLY A 122 17.77 -11.50 -23.68
N GLN A 123 16.70 -11.19 -22.93
CA GLN A 123 16.07 -12.07 -21.95
C GLN A 123 14.99 -12.96 -22.59
N ILE A 124 14.92 -14.22 -22.16
CA ILE A 124 13.84 -15.15 -22.51
C ILE A 124 13.08 -15.53 -21.25
N LEU A 125 11.80 -15.13 -21.18
CA LEU A 125 10.91 -15.39 -20.05
C LEU A 125 9.90 -16.49 -20.37
N LEU A 126 9.58 -17.30 -19.38
CA LEU A 126 8.67 -18.43 -19.45
C LEU A 126 7.61 -18.30 -18.36
N SER A 127 6.35 -18.60 -18.68
CA SER A 127 5.33 -18.83 -17.67
C SER A 127 5.45 -20.20 -17.00
N GLN A 128 4.84 -20.37 -15.82
CA GLN A 128 4.75 -21.68 -15.14
C GLN A 128 4.16 -22.78 -16.07
N PRO A 129 3.01 -22.58 -16.78
CA PRO A 129 2.49 -23.61 -17.68
C PRO A 129 3.49 -24.00 -18.80
N THR A 130 4.29 -23.06 -19.30
CA THR A 130 5.34 -23.37 -20.27
C THR A 130 6.45 -24.17 -19.63
N ARG A 131 6.90 -23.77 -18.44
CA ARG A 131 7.96 -24.44 -17.67
C ARG A 131 7.60 -25.90 -17.37
N ASP A 132 6.35 -26.18 -17.01
CA ASP A 132 5.87 -27.52 -16.64
C ASP A 132 5.86 -28.51 -17.82
N LEU A 133 5.85 -28.01 -19.04
CA LEU A 133 5.91 -28.82 -20.26
C LEU A 133 7.34 -29.06 -20.77
N LEU A 134 8.34 -28.49 -20.11
CA LEU A 134 9.74 -28.62 -20.49
C LEU A 134 10.45 -29.66 -19.62
N GLU A 135 11.53 -30.25 -20.14
CA GLU A 135 12.31 -31.29 -19.49
C GLU A 135 12.96 -30.77 -18.18
N ALA A 136 13.16 -31.67 -17.21
CA ALA A 136 13.67 -31.31 -15.88
C ALA A 136 15.16 -30.89 -15.88
N ASP A 137 15.91 -31.21 -16.92
CA ASP A 137 17.33 -30.87 -17.08
C ASP A 137 17.57 -29.46 -17.67
N LEU A 138 16.51 -28.77 -18.05
CA LEU A 138 16.60 -27.40 -18.53
C LEU A 138 16.96 -26.45 -17.37
N VAL A 139 18.02 -25.67 -17.56
CA VAL A 139 18.44 -24.69 -16.56
C VAL A 139 17.60 -23.43 -16.72
N VAL A 140 16.75 -23.20 -15.74
CA VAL A 140 15.96 -21.98 -15.64
C VAL A 140 16.16 -21.35 -14.25
N ARG A 141 16.19 -20.03 -14.20
CA ARG A 141 16.15 -19.28 -12.96
C ARG A 141 14.68 -18.98 -12.64
N ASP A 142 14.23 -19.35 -11.45
CA ASP A 142 12.92 -18.96 -10.94
C ASP A 142 12.99 -17.50 -10.51
N LEU A 143 12.18 -16.65 -11.10
CA LEU A 143 12.12 -15.22 -10.78
C LEU A 143 11.02 -14.88 -9.77
N GLY A 144 10.23 -15.87 -9.36
CA GLY A 144 9.13 -15.67 -8.43
C GLY A 144 7.80 -15.28 -9.08
N GLU A 145 6.86 -14.84 -8.24
CA GLU A 145 5.54 -14.38 -8.67
C GLU A 145 5.57 -12.88 -8.95
N HIS A 146 5.02 -12.47 -10.10
CA HIS A 146 5.01 -11.09 -10.55
C HIS A 146 3.63 -10.67 -11.02
N ARG A 147 3.23 -9.45 -10.68
CA ARG A 147 2.03 -8.82 -11.24
C ARG A 147 2.36 -8.25 -12.61
N LEU A 148 1.76 -8.83 -13.62
CA LEU A 148 1.86 -8.33 -14.98
C LEU A 148 0.70 -7.39 -15.27
N LYS A 149 0.95 -6.39 -16.13
CA LYS A 149 -0.05 -5.44 -16.59
C LYS A 149 -1.27 -6.19 -17.17
N ASP A 150 -2.48 -5.74 -16.87
CA ASP A 150 -3.78 -6.27 -17.33
C ASP A 150 -4.08 -7.74 -16.95
N LEU A 151 -3.28 -8.38 -16.10
CA LEU A 151 -3.57 -9.69 -15.55
C LEU A 151 -4.07 -9.57 -14.11
N THR A 152 -5.14 -10.29 -13.79
CA THR A 152 -5.80 -10.24 -12.48
C THR A 152 -5.09 -11.02 -11.39
N ALA A 153 -4.31 -12.04 -11.77
CA ALA A 153 -3.55 -12.89 -10.85
C ALA A 153 -2.04 -12.72 -11.09
N PRO A 154 -1.22 -12.82 -10.04
CA PRO A 154 0.24 -12.89 -10.20
C PRO A 154 0.63 -14.08 -11.07
N GLU A 155 1.66 -13.92 -11.88
CA GLU A 155 2.21 -14.97 -12.74
C GLU A 155 3.62 -15.33 -12.25
N ARG A 156 3.87 -16.62 -12.04
CA ARG A 156 5.22 -17.09 -11.74
C ARG A 156 6.04 -17.17 -13.02
N LEU A 157 7.16 -16.45 -13.01
CA LEU A 157 8.00 -16.30 -14.18
C LEU A 157 9.35 -17.01 -14.00
N TYR A 158 9.86 -17.53 -15.09
CA TYR A 158 11.16 -18.18 -15.15
C TYR A 158 11.98 -17.57 -16.28
N GLN A 159 13.28 -17.44 -16.06
CA GLN A 159 14.24 -17.02 -17.09
C GLN A 159 15.01 -18.24 -17.61
N LEU A 160 15.14 -18.38 -18.91
CA LEU A 160 16.04 -19.35 -19.49
C LEU A 160 17.50 -18.95 -19.22
N VAL A 161 18.29 -19.90 -18.71
CA VAL A 161 19.75 -19.76 -18.57
C VAL A 161 20.41 -20.72 -19.56
N ALA A 162 21.05 -20.20 -20.59
CA ALA A 162 21.65 -21.01 -21.63
C ALA A 162 23.11 -20.57 -21.94
N PRO A 163 24.05 -21.48 -22.16
CA PRO A 163 25.44 -21.13 -22.43
C PRO A 163 25.59 -20.19 -23.63
N GLY A 164 26.26 -19.06 -23.45
CA GLY A 164 26.49 -18.06 -24.48
C GLY A 164 25.39 -17.06 -24.70
N LEU A 165 24.34 -17.07 -23.85
CA LEU A 165 23.37 -15.99 -23.68
C LEU A 165 23.67 -15.25 -22.39
N GLU A 166 23.23 -14.00 -22.32
CA GLU A 166 23.25 -13.17 -21.10
C GLU A 166 22.32 -13.79 -20.07
N ASP A 167 22.74 -13.88 -18.82
CA ASP A 167 21.98 -14.51 -17.76
C ASP A 167 21.70 -13.59 -16.55
N GLU A 168 22.36 -12.41 -16.50
CA GLU A 168 22.12 -11.38 -15.50
C GLU A 168 21.40 -10.20 -16.13
N PHE A 169 20.22 -9.89 -15.59
CA PHE A 169 19.37 -8.79 -16.03
C PHE A 169 18.91 -7.97 -14.82
N PRO A 170 18.58 -6.70 -15.02
CA PRO A 170 17.89 -5.92 -13.99
C PRO A 170 16.57 -6.58 -13.56
N ALA A 171 15.95 -6.08 -12.47
CA ALA A 171 14.64 -6.53 -12.07
C ALA A 171 13.62 -6.43 -13.22
N LEU A 172 12.70 -7.40 -13.31
CA LEU A 172 11.70 -7.43 -14.37
C LEU A 172 10.87 -6.14 -14.39
N LYS A 173 10.46 -5.70 -15.57
CA LYS A 173 9.56 -4.56 -15.79
C LYS A 173 8.11 -4.96 -15.42
N THR A 174 7.89 -5.24 -14.14
CA THR A 174 6.59 -5.67 -13.59
C THR A 174 6.02 -4.61 -12.68
N LEU A 175 4.74 -4.69 -12.36
CA LEU A 175 4.11 -3.75 -11.43
C LEU A 175 4.75 -3.79 -10.03
N ASP A 176 5.42 -4.90 -9.69
CA ASP A 176 6.11 -5.08 -8.41
C ASP A 176 7.57 -4.57 -8.42
N ALA A 177 8.10 -4.22 -9.59
CA ALA A 177 9.50 -3.76 -9.73
C ALA A 177 9.72 -2.32 -9.25
N ARG A 178 8.65 -1.56 -9.01
CA ARG A 178 8.71 -0.16 -8.54
C ARG A 178 7.80 0.02 -7.33
N PRO A 179 8.14 0.92 -6.42
CA PRO A 179 7.30 1.21 -5.26
C PRO A 179 5.89 1.65 -5.71
N THR A 180 4.86 0.94 -5.27
CA THR A 180 3.47 1.30 -5.58
C THR A 180 2.52 0.78 -4.50
N ASN A 181 1.44 1.53 -4.27
CA ASN A 181 0.31 1.11 -3.45
C ASN A 181 -0.99 0.98 -4.27
N LEU A 182 -0.88 0.91 -5.60
CA LEU A 182 -2.05 0.83 -6.48
C LEU A 182 -2.86 -0.45 -6.22
N PRO A 183 -4.19 -0.35 -6.05
CA PRO A 183 -5.05 -1.50 -5.88
C PRO A 183 -5.18 -2.29 -7.19
N THR A 184 -5.28 -3.61 -7.07
CA THR A 184 -5.61 -4.46 -8.21
C THR A 184 -7.05 -4.20 -8.65
N GLN A 185 -7.28 -3.97 -9.95
CA GLN A 185 -8.61 -3.81 -10.49
C GLN A 185 -9.26 -5.19 -10.67
N PRO A 186 -10.40 -5.49 -10.02
CA PRO A 186 -11.01 -6.83 -10.05
C PRO A 186 -11.66 -7.17 -11.40
N THR A 187 -11.95 -6.16 -12.24
CA THR A 187 -12.58 -6.33 -13.55
C THR A 187 -11.89 -5.45 -14.59
N PRO A 188 -11.78 -5.89 -15.84
CA PRO A 188 -11.20 -5.08 -16.90
C PRO A 188 -11.96 -3.77 -17.11
N LEU A 189 -11.26 -2.73 -17.53
CA LEU A 189 -11.87 -1.49 -18.01
C LEU A 189 -12.47 -1.76 -19.39
N VAL A 190 -13.71 -1.34 -19.61
CA VAL A 190 -14.42 -1.52 -20.87
C VAL A 190 -14.61 -0.14 -21.50
N GLY A 191 -14.15 0.01 -22.75
CA GLY A 191 -14.16 1.25 -23.51
C GLY A 191 -13.41 2.35 -22.75
N ARG A 192 -12.58 3.05 -23.27
CA ARG A 192 -11.74 4.16 -22.73
C ARG A 192 -10.32 4.08 -23.28
N GLU A 193 -10.11 3.19 -24.25
CA GLU A 193 -8.79 3.01 -24.86
C GLU A 193 -8.30 4.36 -25.42
N ARG A 194 -9.18 5.07 -26.10
CA ARG A 194 -8.88 6.39 -26.69
C ARG A 194 -8.56 7.43 -25.61
N GLU A 195 -9.39 7.52 -24.58
CA GLU A 195 -9.15 8.46 -23.47
C GLU A 195 -7.87 8.13 -22.72
N LEU A 196 -7.55 6.83 -22.53
CA LEU A 196 -6.29 6.42 -21.93
C LEU A 196 -5.08 6.83 -22.78
N GLU A 197 -5.13 6.64 -24.10
CA GLU A 197 -4.08 7.08 -25.02
C GLU A 197 -3.90 8.61 -24.98
N GLU A 198 -4.99 9.39 -24.99
CA GLU A 198 -4.96 10.84 -24.89
C GLU A 198 -4.36 11.29 -23.54
N LEU A 199 -4.77 10.66 -22.43
CA LEU A 199 -4.29 10.97 -21.09
C LEU A 199 -2.82 10.59 -20.91
N GLN A 200 -2.37 9.44 -21.44
CA GLN A 200 -0.96 9.06 -21.46
C GLN A 200 -0.12 10.05 -22.27
N GLY A 201 -0.65 10.46 -23.43
CA GLY A 201 -0.01 11.49 -24.25
C GLY A 201 0.13 12.84 -23.53
N LEU A 202 -0.87 13.24 -22.74
CA LEU A 202 -0.80 14.42 -21.88
C LEU A 202 0.20 14.24 -20.75
N LEU A 203 0.18 13.09 -20.08
CA LEU A 203 1.06 12.80 -18.95
C LEU A 203 2.53 12.70 -19.37
N ALA A 204 2.82 12.25 -20.60
CA ALA A 204 4.18 12.18 -21.15
C ALA A 204 4.80 13.56 -21.44
N ARG A 205 4.02 14.62 -21.53
CA ARG A 205 4.53 15.98 -21.80
C ARG A 205 5.21 16.54 -20.56
N GLU A 206 6.34 17.20 -20.73
CA GLU A 206 7.08 17.86 -19.65
C GLU A 206 6.33 19.05 -19.04
N ASP A 207 5.53 19.76 -19.86
CA ASP A 207 4.75 20.94 -19.42
C ASP A 207 3.47 20.57 -18.65
N VAL A 208 3.06 19.29 -18.63
CA VAL A 208 1.88 18.79 -17.90
C VAL A 208 2.34 18.07 -16.65
N ARG A 209 2.14 18.72 -15.50
CA ARG A 209 2.52 18.21 -14.19
C ARG A 209 1.34 18.00 -13.25
N LEU A 210 0.20 18.59 -13.56
CA LEU A 210 -1.06 18.40 -12.85
C LEU A 210 -2.16 18.12 -13.87
N LEU A 211 -2.68 16.91 -13.85
CA LEU A 211 -3.75 16.45 -14.75
C LEU A 211 -5.00 16.15 -13.91
N THR A 212 -6.06 16.94 -14.08
CA THR A 212 -7.31 16.76 -13.35
C THR A 212 -8.37 16.14 -14.23
N LEU A 213 -8.81 14.93 -13.90
CA LEU A 213 -9.95 14.27 -14.53
C LEU A 213 -11.22 14.82 -13.91
N VAL A 214 -11.96 15.62 -14.68
CA VAL A 214 -13.20 16.27 -14.23
C VAL A 214 -14.41 15.55 -14.84
N GLY A 215 -15.47 15.41 -14.08
CA GLY A 215 -16.73 14.85 -14.57
C GLY A 215 -17.71 14.51 -13.46
N PRO A 216 -18.98 14.26 -13.77
CA PRO A 216 -19.98 13.90 -12.78
C PRO A 216 -19.67 12.58 -12.06
N GLY A 217 -20.35 12.35 -10.93
CA GLY A 217 -20.27 11.06 -10.23
C GLY A 217 -20.65 9.90 -11.15
N GLY A 218 -19.99 8.77 -11.00
CA GLY A 218 -20.34 7.56 -11.77
C GLY A 218 -19.82 7.48 -13.21
N THR A 219 -19.06 8.47 -13.72
CA THR A 219 -18.44 8.43 -15.06
C THR A 219 -17.25 7.50 -15.17
N GLY A 220 -16.73 7.01 -14.03
CA GLY A 220 -15.58 6.10 -14.01
C GLY A 220 -14.22 6.80 -13.86
N LYS A 221 -14.16 8.06 -13.42
CA LYS A 221 -12.91 8.84 -13.21
C LYS A 221 -11.85 8.05 -12.44
N THR A 222 -12.21 7.54 -11.28
CA THR A 222 -11.32 6.73 -10.43
C THR A 222 -10.75 5.52 -11.18
N ARG A 223 -11.58 4.79 -11.94
CA ARG A 223 -11.12 3.63 -12.71
C ARG A 223 -10.16 4.00 -13.82
N VAL A 224 -10.49 5.05 -14.59
CA VAL A 224 -9.61 5.56 -15.65
C VAL A 224 -8.30 6.08 -15.07
N ALA A 225 -8.35 6.85 -13.98
CA ALA A 225 -7.15 7.37 -13.32
C ALA A 225 -6.25 6.26 -12.76
N LEU A 226 -6.82 5.24 -12.11
CA LEU A 226 -6.07 4.08 -11.62
C LEU A 226 -5.41 3.30 -12.77
N GLN A 227 -6.14 3.10 -13.87
CA GLN A 227 -5.61 2.45 -15.05
C GLN A 227 -4.49 3.28 -15.70
N LEU A 228 -4.70 4.60 -15.87
CA LEU A 228 -3.68 5.52 -16.37
C LEU A 228 -2.39 5.46 -15.56
N VAL A 229 -2.51 5.53 -14.23
CA VAL A 229 -1.34 5.51 -13.34
C VAL A 229 -0.65 4.15 -13.38
N ALA A 230 -1.40 3.05 -13.37
CA ALA A 230 -0.84 1.71 -13.50
C ALA A 230 -0.09 1.52 -14.82
N GLU A 231 -0.63 2.06 -15.92
CA GLU A 231 -0.01 1.99 -17.25
C GLU A 231 1.17 2.92 -17.44
N SER A 232 1.26 3.98 -16.65
CA SER A 232 2.34 4.96 -16.71
C SER A 232 3.47 4.71 -15.72
N THR A 233 3.35 3.72 -14.82
CA THR A 233 4.31 3.43 -13.74
C THR A 233 5.75 3.24 -14.27
N ASP A 234 5.89 2.70 -15.45
CA ASP A 234 7.21 2.49 -16.09
C ASP A 234 7.96 3.79 -16.43
N GLN A 235 7.28 4.92 -16.50
CA GLN A 235 7.88 6.22 -16.79
C GLN A 235 8.40 6.91 -15.52
N PHE A 236 8.08 6.39 -14.32
CA PHE A 236 8.42 6.99 -13.04
C PHE A 236 9.33 6.07 -12.22
N PRO A 237 10.66 6.30 -12.24
CA PRO A 237 11.64 5.46 -11.55
C PRO A 237 11.40 5.31 -10.06
N ASP A 238 10.95 6.39 -9.40
CA ASP A 238 10.71 6.42 -7.95
C ASP A 238 9.30 5.97 -7.54
N GLY A 239 8.49 5.50 -8.52
CA GLY A 239 7.22 4.84 -8.27
C GLY A 239 5.97 5.63 -8.60
N ALA A 240 4.82 4.93 -8.44
CA ALA A 240 3.49 5.48 -8.67
C ALA A 240 2.56 5.14 -7.51
N PHE A 241 1.86 6.15 -7.00
CA PHE A 241 1.11 6.03 -5.75
C PHE A 241 -0.31 6.58 -5.89
N VAL A 242 -1.22 6.09 -5.05
CA VAL A 242 -2.58 6.64 -4.92
C VAL A 242 -2.86 7.04 -3.47
N ALA A 243 -3.43 8.21 -3.30
CA ALA A 243 -4.02 8.66 -2.06
C ALA A 243 -5.54 8.78 -2.23
N PHE A 244 -6.29 7.92 -1.55
CA PHE A 244 -7.75 7.97 -1.53
C PHE A 244 -8.20 9.02 -0.51
N LEU A 245 -8.79 10.11 -0.99
CA LEU A 245 -9.15 11.25 -0.16
C LEU A 245 -10.59 11.22 0.37
N ALA A 246 -11.40 10.26 -0.10
CA ALA A 246 -12.80 10.15 0.33
C ALA A 246 -12.99 10.10 1.86
N PRO A 247 -12.12 9.47 2.66
CA PRO A 247 -12.22 9.45 4.12
C PRO A 247 -11.82 10.77 4.79
N ILE A 248 -11.06 11.62 4.13
CA ILE A 248 -10.48 12.84 4.69
C ILE A 248 -11.52 13.96 4.60
N ALA A 249 -11.81 14.61 5.70
CA ALA A 249 -12.75 15.73 5.75
C ALA A 249 -12.05 17.11 5.87
N ASP A 250 -10.83 17.13 6.45
CA ASP A 250 -10.05 18.35 6.64
C ASP A 250 -9.07 18.57 5.49
N PRO A 251 -9.17 19.69 4.74
CA PRO A 251 -8.20 20.04 3.69
C PRO A 251 -6.74 20.09 4.14
N ALA A 252 -6.47 20.40 5.41
CA ALA A 252 -5.12 20.42 5.96
C ALA A 252 -4.44 19.04 5.97
N LEU A 253 -5.22 17.96 5.95
CA LEU A 253 -4.71 16.58 5.98
C LEU A 253 -4.35 16.01 4.59
N VAL A 254 -4.58 16.73 3.50
CA VAL A 254 -4.26 16.23 2.13
C VAL A 254 -2.75 16.05 1.92
N VAL A 255 -1.95 17.05 2.32
CA VAL A 255 -0.49 16.97 2.21
C VAL A 255 0.08 15.91 3.15
N PRO A 256 -0.32 15.84 4.42
CA PRO A 256 0.00 14.72 5.30
C PRO A 256 -0.35 13.34 4.73
N ALA A 257 -1.52 13.19 4.09
CA ALA A 257 -1.91 11.93 3.47
C ALA A 257 -0.94 11.47 2.37
N LEU A 258 -0.37 12.40 1.60
CA LEU A 258 0.68 12.08 0.65
C LEU A 258 1.97 11.61 1.35
N GLY A 259 2.39 12.29 2.42
CA GLY A 259 3.53 11.86 3.22
C GLY A 259 3.38 10.43 3.71
N GLN A 260 2.20 10.06 4.16
CA GLN A 260 1.87 8.71 4.62
C GLN A 260 1.93 7.66 3.51
N VAL A 261 1.36 7.98 2.33
CA VAL A 261 1.41 7.10 1.16
C VAL A 261 2.85 6.84 0.73
N LEU A 262 3.71 7.84 0.86
CA LEU A 262 5.14 7.75 0.59
C LEU A 262 5.94 7.18 1.77
N LYS A 263 5.27 6.80 2.87
CA LYS A 263 5.86 6.27 4.10
C LYS A 263 6.91 7.20 4.74
N LEU A 264 6.70 8.52 4.60
CA LEU A 264 7.55 9.51 5.25
C LEU A 264 7.17 9.61 6.72
N ARG A 265 8.15 9.54 7.60
CA ARG A 265 7.99 9.84 9.02
C ARG A 265 8.22 11.33 9.27
N HIS A 266 7.47 11.86 10.22
CA HIS A 266 7.68 13.23 10.68
C HIS A 266 9.03 13.33 11.39
N VAL A 267 9.86 14.30 10.97
CA VAL A 267 11.11 14.62 11.64
C VAL A 267 10.80 15.64 12.75
N PRO A 268 11.15 15.37 14.01
CA PRO A 268 10.87 16.27 15.12
C PRO A 268 11.37 17.69 14.84
N GLY A 269 10.46 18.68 14.96
CA GLY A 269 10.78 20.09 14.72
C GLY A 269 10.83 20.54 13.26
N GLN A 270 10.52 19.69 12.30
CA GLN A 270 10.33 20.06 10.89
C GLN A 270 8.84 20.01 10.50
N ASP A 271 8.43 20.95 9.67
CA ASP A 271 7.11 20.88 9.05
C ASP A 271 7.09 19.74 8.04
N LEU A 272 6.13 18.81 8.17
CA LEU A 272 5.96 17.66 7.26
C LEU A 272 5.87 18.11 5.79
N SER A 273 5.29 19.29 5.54
CA SER A 273 5.24 19.89 4.20
C SER A 273 6.63 20.19 3.65
N GLU A 274 7.57 20.66 4.48
CA GLU A 274 8.96 20.90 4.07
C GLU A 274 9.72 19.60 3.87
N THR A 275 9.57 18.64 4.77
CA THR A 275 10.15 17.28 4.62
C THR A 275 9.67 16.62 3.32
N LEU A 276 8.38 16.76 3.00
CA LEU A 276 7.82 16.24 1.76
C LEU A 276 8.40 16.90 0.52
N LYS A 277 8.59 18.23 0.54
CA LYS A 277 9.23 18.99 -0.55
C LYS A 277 10.67 18.54 -0.77
N GLU A 278 11.43 18.39 0.30
CA GLU A 278 12.82 17.89 0.26
C GLU A 278 12.87 16.47 -0.30
N TYR A 279 12.01 15.57 0.18
CA TYR A 279 11.93 14.19 -0.31
C TYR A 279 11.61 14.11 -1.80
N LEU A 280 10.72 14.98 -2.30
CA LEU A 280 10.25 14.96 -3.68
C LEU A 280 11.16 15.74 -4.65
N ALA A 281 12.07 16.59 -4.16
CA ALA A 281 12.84 17.55 -4.97
C ALA A 281 13.61 16.89 -6.14
N ASP A 282 14.25 15.75 -5.90
CA ASP A 282 15.10 15.03 -6.86
C ASP A 282 14.47 13.72 -7.36
N ARG A 283 13.15 13.52 -7.18
CA ARG A 283 12.46 12.27 -7.51
C ARG A 283 11.47 12.43 -8.64
N GLU A 284 11.36 11.38 -9.45
CA GLU A 284 10.38 11.25 -10.53
C GLU A 284 9.24 10.33 -10.08
N ILE A 285 8.21 10.92 -9.48
CA ILE A 285 7.07 10.21 -8.87
C ILE A 285 5.76 10.63 -9.53
N LEU A 286 4.87 9.64 -9.72
CA LEU A 286 3.49 9.85 -10.12
C LEU A 286 2.54 9.62 -8.92
N VAL A 287 1.68 10.59 -8.63
CA VAL A 287 0.69 10.46 -7.56
C VAL A 287 -0.72 10.68 -8.10
N LEU A 288 -1.63 9.79 -7.73
CA LEU A 288 -3.06 9.95 -7.92
C LEU A 288 -3.70 10.43 -6.62
N PHE A 289 -4.37 11.58 -6.66
CA PHE A 289 -5.33 11.98 -5.63
C PHE A 289 -6.74 11.66 -6.10
N ASP A 290 -7.38 10.71 -5.45
CA ASP A 290 -8.75 10.30 -5.81
C ASP A 290 -9.79 10.94 -4.90
N ASN A 291 -10.87 11.47 -5.51
CA ASN A 291 -12.00 12.08 -4.79
C ASN A 291 -11.69 13.45 -4.15
N PHE A 292 -11.09 14.37 -4.89
CA PHE A 292 -10.63 15.67 -4.39
C PHE A 292 -11.75 16.71 -4.20
N GLU A 293 -12.94 16.49 -4.75
CA GLU A 293 -14.04 17.48 -4.86
C GLU A 293 -14.46 18.17 -3.56
N HIS A 294 -14.30 17.54 -2.42
CA HIS A 294 -14.67 18.08 -1.10
C HIS A 294 -13.50 18.75 -0.38
N LEU A 295 -12.30 18.77 -0.96
CA LEU A 295 -11.04 19.26 -0.38
C LEU A 295 -10.40 20.37 -1.25
N LEU A 296 -11.17 21.07 -2.05
CA LEU A 296 -10.66 22.09 -3.01
C LEU A 296 -9.79 23.18 -2.36
N GLU A 297 -10.00 23.47 -1.08
CA GLU A 297 -9.16 24.41 -0.34
C GLU A 297 -7.70 23.94 -0.19
N ALA A 298 -7.45 22.63 -0.23
CA ALA A 298 -6.11 22.06 -0.19
C ALA A 298 -5.32 22.24 -1.50
N ALA A 299 -5.95 22.67 -2.58
CA ALA A 299 -5.32 22.79 -3.89
C ALA A 299 -4.10 23.74 -3.91
N THR A 300 -4.07 24.73 -3.03
CA THR A 300 -2.91 25.64 -2.87
C THR A 300 -1.69 24.93 -2.32
N GLY A 301 -1.88 23.98 -1.40
CA GLY A 301 -0.82 23.11 -0.86
C GLY A 301 -0.20 22.24 -1.96
N ILE A 302 -1.03 21.67 -2.83
CA ILE A 302 -0.59 20.89 -3.99
C ILE A 302 0.25 21.71 -4.96
N SER A 303 -0.17 22.95 -5.24
CA SER A 303 0.63 23.88 -6.08
C SER A 303 2.01 24.13 -5.48
N SER A 304 2.11 24.27 -4.16
CA SER A 304 3.38 24.45 -3.46
C SER A 304 4.31 23.25 -3.60
N LEU A 305 3.77 22.02 -3.52
CA LEU A 305 4.54 20.78 -3.74
C LEU A 305 5.05 20.67 -5.17
N LEU A 306 4.19 20.95 -6.16
CA LEU A 306 4.59 20.96 -7.57
C LEU A 306 5.69 21.98 -7.86
N ALA A 307 5.65 23.14 -7.21
CA ALA A 307 6.70 24.15 -7.36
C ALA A 307 8.05 23.70 -6.81
N ALA A 308 8.06 22.92 -5.72
CA ALA A 308 9.26 22.46 -5.04
C ALA A 308 9.87 21.19 -5.68
N ALA A 309 9.07 20.37 -6.35
CA ALA A 309 9.44 19.04 -6.86
C ALA A 309 9.30 18.96 -8.39
N PRO A 310 10.33 19.23 -9.20
CA PRO A 310 10.26 19.25 -10.66
C PRO A 310 9.85 17.91 -11.29
N GLY A 311 10.26 16.78 -10.71
CA GLY A 311 9.96 15.43 -11.19
C GLY A 311 8.60 14.88 -10.72
N LEU A 312 7.86 15.61 -9.87
CA LEU A 312 6.54 15.20 -9.42
C LEU A 312 5.48 15.46 -10.49
N LYS A 313 4.69 14.43 -10.81
CA LYS A 313 3.46 14.56 -11.59
C LYS A 313 2.25 14.08 -10.79
N LEU A 314 1.17 14.81 -10.91
CA LEU A 314 -0.08 14.55 -10.20
C LEU A 314 -1.22 14.27 -11.17
N VAL A 315 -1.97 13.23 -10.89
CA VAL A 315 -3.29 12.97 -11.46
C VAL A 315 -4.32 13.17 -10.36
N VAL A 316 -5.39 13.90 -10.66
CA VAL A 316 -6.45 14.18 -9.68
C VAL A 316 -7.79 13.79 -10.27
N THR A 317 -8.65 13.12 -9.49
CA THR A 317 -10.06 12.96 -9.85
C THR A 317 -10.91 13.90 -9.02
N SER A 318 -11.79 14.63 -9.68
CA SER A 318 -12.68 15.59 -9.01
C SER A 318 -13.97 15.79 -9.82
N ARG A 319 -15.03 16.29 -9.17
CA ARG A 319 -16.26 16.75 -9.85
C ARG A 319 -16.09 18.15 -10.42
N ALA A 320 -15.14 18.92 -9.91
CA ALA A 320 -14.84 20.28 -10.35
C ALA A 320 -13.32 20.47 -10.47
N PRO A 321 -12.86 21.40 -11.32
CA PRO A 321 -11.44 21.75 -11.42
C PRO A 321 -10.90 22.33 -10.10
N LEU A 322 -9.59 22.14 -9.85
CA LEU A 322 -8.89 22.67 -8.69
C LEU A 322 -8.64 24.17 -8.79
N ARG A 323 -8.62 24.71 -10.02
CA ARG A 323 -8.36 26.12 -10.35
C ARG A 323 -7.02 26.65 -9.86
N VAL A 324 -5.97 25.86 -10.05
CA VAL A 324 -4.58 26.22 -9.71
C VAL A 324 -3.71 26.36 -10.94
N SER A 325 -2.63 27.15 -10.83
CA SER A 325 -1.70 27.38 -11.95
C SER A 325 -1.04 26.07 -12.38
N GLY A 326 -1.00 25.81 -13.69
CA GLY A 326 -0.41 24.61 -14.27
C GLY A 326 -1.34 23.41 -14.30
N GLU A 327 -2.59 23.56 -13.85
CA GLU A 327 -3.60 22.52 -13.98
C GLU A 327 -3.95 22.30 -15.47
N ARG A 328 -3.98 21.03 -15.86
CA ARG A 328 -4.52 20.58 -17.13
C ARG A 328 -5.79 19.80 -16.87
N GLU A 329 -6.92 20.37 -17.24
CA GLU A 329 -8.21 19.73 -17.09
C GLU A 329 -8.45 18.74 -18.24
N TYR A 330 -9.01 17.57 -17.91
CA TYR A 330 -9.53 16.59 -18.85
C TYR A 330 -10.95 16.22 -18.46
N ALA A 331 -11.92 16.62 -19.28
CA ALA A 331 -13.31 16.29 -19.04
C ALA A 331 -13.59 14.82 -19.45
N LEU A 332 -13.91 13.96 -18.49
CA LEU A 332 -14.30 12.59 -18.77
C LEU A 332 -15.79 12.53 -19.09
N GLU A 333 -16.08 12.41 -20.37
CA GLU A 333 -17.44 12.30 -20.89
C GLU A 333 -18.04 10.91 -20.60
N PRO A 334 -19.38 10.72 -20.66
CA PRO A 334 -20.01 9.41 -20.66
C PRO A 334 -19.44 8.49 -21.71
N LEU A 335 -19.70 7.17 -21.59
CA LEU A 335 -19.20 6.21 -22.56
C LEU A 335 -19.80 6.48 -23.97
N PRO A 336 -19.05 6.20 -25.03
CA PRO A 336 -19.61 6.06 -26.38
C PRO A 336 -20.75 5.03 -26.40
N ALA A 337 -21.65 5.11 -27.35
CA ALA A 337 -22.81 4.23 -27.40
C ALA A 337 -22.45 2.73 -27.51
N SER A 338 -21.42 2.41 -28.32
CA SER A 338 -20.89 1.06 -28.48
C SER A 338 -20.37 0.49 -27.16
N ASP A 339 -19.55 1.28 -26.44
CA ASP A 339 -18.87 0.87 -25.22
C ASP A 339 -19.83 0.79 -24.03
N ALA A 340 -20.86 1.65 -24.03
CA ALA A 340 -21.94 1.58 -23.05
C ALA A 340 -22.74 0.29 -23.19
N ALA A 341 -23.07 -0.11 -24.43
CA ALA A 341 -23.76 -1.36 -24.71
C ALA A 341 -22.90 -2.58 -24.39
N GLU A 342 -21.60 -2.52 -24.69
CA GLU A 342 -20.64 -3.57 -24.34
C GLU A 342 -20.51 -3.72 -22.81
N LEU A 343 -20.36 -2.60 -22.07
CA LEU A 343 -20.33 -2.63 -20.61
C LEU A 343 -21.60 -3.24 -20.03
N PHE A 344 -22.77 -2.82 -20.49
CA PHE A 344 -24.05 -3.37 -20.04
C PHE A 344 -24.13 -4.88 -20.32
N ALA A 345 -23.80 -5.31 -21.54
CA ALA A 345 -23.79 -6.71 -21.93
C ALA A 345 -22.83 -7.54 -21.08
N ALA A 346 -21.60 -7.09 -20.88
CA ALA A 346 -20.60 -7.78 -20.05
C ALA A 346 -21.08 -7.94 -18.59
N ARG A 347 -21.68 -6.89 -18.02
CA ARG A 347 -22.24 -6.95 -16.66
C ARG A 347 -23.50 -7.83 -16.56
N ALA A 348 -24.36 -7.78 -17.55
CA ALA A 348 -25.54 -8.64 -17.63
C ALA A 348 -25.15 -10.13 -17.74
N GLN A 349 -24.12 -10.45 -18.53
CA GLN A 349 -23.59 -11.81 -18.66
C GLN A 349 -22.90 -12.29 -17.37
N ALA A 350 -22.25 -11.39 -16.61
CA ALA A 350 -21.64 -11.73 -15.33
C ALA A 350 -22.68 -12.18 -14.29
N VAL A 351 -23.90 -11.62 -14.32
CA VAL A 351 -24.98 -11.99 -13.40
C VAL A 351 -25.92 -13.07 -13.97
N ARG A 352 -25.91 -13.26 -15.28
CA ARG A 352 -26.74 -14.24 -16.00
C ARG A 352 -25.97 -14.81 -17.19
N ALA A 353 -25.31 -15.95 -16.97
CA ALA A 353 -24.38 -16.55 -17.92
C ALA A 353 -25.01 -16.92 -19.30
N ASP A 354 -26.32 -17.15 -19.34
CA ASP A 354 -27.10 -17.46 -20.58
C ASP A 354 -27.69 -16.22 -21.26
N PHE A 355 -27.32 -15.01 -20.81
CA PHE A 355 -27.80 -13.78 -21.41
C PHE A 355 -27.20 -13.55 -22.79
N ASP A 356 -28.12 -13.43 -23.81
CA ASP A 356 -27.75 -13.09 -25.18
C ASP A 356 -27.99 -11.60 -25.44
N PRO A 357 -26.96 -10.76 -25.49
CA PRO A 357 -27.11 -9.33 -25.77
C PRO A 357 -27.72 -9.03 -27.13
N ASN A 358 -27.45 -9.88 -28.13
CA ASN A 358 -27.95 -9.65 -29.48
C ASN A 358 -29.49 -9.83 -29.59
N ALA A 359 -30.04 -10.69 -28.74
CA ALA A 359 -31.51 -10.87 -28.68
C ALA A 359 -32.23 -9.64 -28.10
N HIS A 360 -31.53 -8.72 -27.45
CA HIS A 360 -32.04 -7.55 -26.73
C HIS A 360 -31.40 -6.24 -27.17
N ALA A 361 -30.74 -6.18 -28.33
CA ALA A 361 -29.90 -5.06 -28.75
C ALA A 361 -30.60 -3.70 -28.68
N ASP A 362 -31.79 -3.59 -29.23
CA ASP A 362 -32.58 -2.35 -29.27
C ASP A 362 -32.94 -1.86 -27.83
N ALA A 363 -33.30 -2.81 -26.96
CA ALA A 363 -33.63 -2.48 -25.57
C ALA A 363 -32.39 -2.03 -24.78
N ILE A 364 -31.24 -2.68 -25.01
CA ILE A 364 -29.96 -2.32 -24.40
C ILE A 364 -29.56 -0.92 -24.85
N GLU A 365 -29.60 -0.61 -26.13
CA GLU A 365 -29.28 0.72 -26.65
C GLU A 365 -30.16 1.78 -26.00
N SER A 366 -31.48 1.56 -25.95
CA SER A 366 -32.45 2.48 -25.33
C SER A 366 -32.17 2.65 -23.80
N ILE A 367 -31.81 1.57 -23.10
CA ILE A 367 -31.42 1.63 -21.69
C ILE A 367 -30.15 2.48 -21.53
N CYS A 368 -29.14 2.26 -22.39
CA CYS A 368 -27.90 3.03 -22.34
C CYS A 368 -28.13 4.53 -22.56
N GLU A 369 -28.98 4.89 -23.54
CA GLU A 369 -29.34 6.29 -23.78
C GLU A 369 -30.10 6.89 -22.58
N ARG A 370 -31.05 6.16 -22.02
CA ARG A 370 -31.87 6.61 -20.89
C ARG A 370 -31.05 6.84 -19.60
N LEU A 371 -29.96 6.10 -19.46
CA LEU A 371 -29.03 6.20 -18.35
C LEU A 371 -27.84 7.14 -18.65
N ASP A 372 -27.97 8.00 -19.67
CA ASP A 372 -26.92 8.93 -20.12
C ASP A 372 -25.54 8.27 -20.34
N ARG A 373 -25.53 6.97 -20.58
CA ARG A 373 -24.33 6.15 -20.78
C ARG A 373 -23.31 6.26 -19.64
N LEU A 374 -23.82 6.47 -18.42
CA LEU A 374 -23.01 6.55 -17.21
C LEU A 374 -22.64 5.14 -16.72
N PRO A 375 -21.35 4.77 -16.63
CA PRO A 375 -20.92 3.42 -16.24
C PRO A 375 -21.59 2.87 -14.99
N LEU A 376 -21.67 3.64 -13.92
CA LEU A 376 -22.29 3.21 -12.68
C LEU A 376 -23.81 2.95 -12.85
N ALA A 377 -24.50 3.81 -13.58
CA ALA A 377 -25.91 3.63 -13.85
C ALA A 377 -26.18 2.37 -14.69
N LEU A 378 -25.31 2.10 -15.66
CA LEU A 378 -25.36 0.90 -16.49
C LEU A 378 -25.09 -0.37 -15.69
N GLU A 379 -24.10 -0.37 -14.78
CA GLU A 379 -23.80 -1.51 -13.89
C GLU A 379 -24.99 -1.81 -12.97
N LEU A 380 -25.60 -0.79 -12.37
CA LEU A 380 -26.79 -0.95 -11.52
C LEU A 380 -27.99 -1.50 -12.28
N ALA A 381 -28.19 -1.05 -13.51
CA ALA A 381 -29.27 -1.53 -14.36
C ALA A 381 -29.02 -2.96 -14.86
N ALA A 382 -27.79 -3.27 -15.29
CA ALA A 382 -27.40 -4.60 -15.76
C ALA A 382 -27.53 -5.67 -14.68
N ALA A 383 -27.28 -5.35 -13.40
CA ALA A 383 -27.48 -6.26 -12.28
C ALA A 383 -28.93 -6.76 -12.16
N ARG A 384 -29.91 -5.97 -12.64
CA ARG A 384 -31.34 -6.31 -12.61
C ARG A 384 -31.75 -7.30 -13.70
N VAL A 385 -30.89 -7.58 -14.68
CA VAL A 385 -31.14 -8.58 -15.75
C VAL A 385 -31.27 -9.99 -15.15
N ARG A 386 -30.81 -10.23 -13.92
CA ARG A 386 -31.09 -11.47 -13.21
C ARG A 386 -32.58 -11.78 -13.08
N SER A 387 -33.43 -10.76 -12.85
CA SER A 387 -34.85 -10.89 -12.54
C SER A 387 -35.76 -10.24 -13.56
N LEU A 388 -35.25 -9.38 -14.45
CA LEU A 388 -36.04 -8.64 -15.45
C LEU A 388 -35.43 -8.83 -16.83
N THR A 389 -36.28 -8.88 -17.88
CA THR A 389 -35.76 -8.76 -19.24
C THR A 389 -35.43 -7.30 -19.56
N PRO A 390 -34.49 -7.02 -20.48
CA PRO A 390 -34.14 -5.65 -20.87
C PRO A 390 -35.32 -4.78 -21.24
N GLU A 391 -36.34 -5.35 -21.95
CA GLU A 391 -37.57 -4.63 -22.30
C GLU A 391 -38.40 -4.25 -21.09
N THR A 392 -38.54 -5.16 -20.12
CA THR A 392 -39.24 -4.89 -18.87
C THR A 392 -38.46 -3.88 -18.01
N LEU A 393 -37.12 -3.96 -18.01
CA LEU A 393 -36.26 -3.03 -17.34
C LEU A 393 -36.44 -1.61 -17.91
N LEU A 394 -36.44 -1.46 -19.24
CA LEU A 394 -36.62 -0.19 -19.93
C LEU A 394 -37.98 0.46 -19.55
N LEU A 395 -39.07 -0.31 -19.60
CA LEU A 395 -40.39 0.19 -19.21
C LEU A 395 -40.45 0.69 -17.75
N ARG A 396 -39.71 0.03 -16.84
CA ARG A 396 -39.66 0.42 -15.42
C ARG A 396 -38.77 1.64 -15.19
N LEU A 397 -37.65 1.75 -15.91
CA LEU A 397 -36.78 2.91 -15.88
C LEU A 397 -37.50 4.17 -16.35
N ASP A 398 -38.27 4.08 -17.46
CA ASP A 398 -39.05 5.20 -17.95
C ASP A 398 -40.02 5.74 -16.90
N SER A 399 -40.75 4.87 -16.22
CA SER A 399 -41.69 5.27 -15.18
C SER A 399 -41.00 5.81 -13.92
N ALA A 400 -39.83 5.30 -13.57
CA ALA A 400 -39.09 5.71 -12.37
C ALA A 400 -38.39 7.05 -12.55
N LEU A 401 -37.75 7.26 -13.71
CA LEU A 401 -37.03 8.51 -14.01
C LEU A 401 -38.01 9.68 -14.23
N ASP A 402 -39.16 9.46 -14.80
CA ASP A 402 -40.21 10.48 -14.99
C ASP A 402 -40.77 10.98 -13.63
N VAL A 403 -40.91 10.10 -12.64
CA VAL A 403 -41.34 10.47 -11.27
C VAL A 403 -40.27 11.25 -10.52
N LEU A 404 -38.96 11.05 -10.82
CA LEU A 404 -37.84 11.61 -10.09
C LEU A 404 -37.35 12.96 -10.65
N THR A 405 -37.90 13.45 -11.75
CA THR A 405 -37.59 14.77 -12.32
C THR A 405 -37.95 15.97 -11.41
N GLY A 406 -38.56 15.73 -10.24
CA GLY A 406 -38.92 16.73 -9.24
C GLY A 406 -37.79 17.22 -8.31
N GLY A 407 -36.53 16.79 -8.51
CA GLY A 407 -35.36 17.25 -7.71
C GLY A 407 -34.92 18.70 -8.01
N ALA A 408 -33.92 19.20 -7.29
CA ALA A 408 -33.40 20.56 -7.42
C ALA A 408 -33.16 20.94 -8.90
N ARG A 409 -33.77 22.04 -9.34
CA ARG A 409 -33.79 22.48 -10.73
C ARG A 409 -32.43 22.91 -11.29
N ASP A 410 -31.45 23.10 -10.42
CA ASP A 410 -30.09 23.58 -10.64
C ASP A 410 -29.05 22.45 -10.74
N ALA A 411 -29.41 21.18 -10.48
CA ALA A 411 -28.51 20.06 -10.67
C ALA A 411 -28.38 19.69 -12.16
N GLU A 412 -27.18 19.33 -12.61
CA GLU A 412 -26.94 18.85 -13.98
C GLU A 412 -27.81 17.60 -14.27
N GLU A 413 -28.29 17.51 -15.51
CA GLU A 413 -29.20 16.44 -15.96
C GLU A 413 -28.62 15.05 -15.70
N ARG A 414 -27.32 14.85 -15.94
CA ARG A 414 -26.57 13.62 -15.70
C ARG A 414 -26.51 13.22 -14.21
N GLN A 415 -26.39 14.20 -13.30
CA GLN A 415 -26.42 13.92 -11.86
C GLN A 415 -27.81 13.48 -11.41
N ARG A 416 -28.87 14.05 -12.00
CA ARG A 416 -30.24 13.63 -11.72
C ARG A 416 -30.50 12.21 -12.18
N THR A 417 -29.99 11.81 -13.34
CA THR A 417 -30.14 10.46 -13.88
C THR A 417 -29.44 9.42 -12.98
N LEU A 418 -28.22 9.65 -12.56
CA LEU A 418 -27.51 8.75 -11.65
C LEU A 418 -28.22 8.63 -10.31
N ARG A 419 -28.60 9.76 -9.71
CA ARG A 419 -29.36 9.79 -8.45
C ARG A 419 -30.69 9.07 -8.59
N GLY A 420 -31.40 9.29 -9.72
CA GLY A 420 -32.63 8.59 -10.05
C GLY A 420 -32.46 7.09 -10.15
N THR A 421 -31.37 6.63 -10.75
CA THR A 421 -31.05 5.20 -10.87
C THR A 421 -30.76 4.56 -9.52
N ILE A 422 -30.00 5.25 -8.66
CA ILE A 422 -29.73 4.78 -7.28
C ILE A 422 -31.03 4.72 -6.47
N GLU A 423 -31.84 5.79 -6.51
CA GLU A 423 -33.13 5.87 -5.84
C GLU A 423 -34.07 4.75 -6.31
N TRP A 424 -34.13 4.51 -7.62
CA TRP A 424 -34.94 3.43 -8.17
C TRP A 424 -34.45 2.06 -7.66
N SER A 425 -33.14 1.81 -7.70
CA SER A 425 -32.55 0.58 -7.17
C SER A 425 -32.84 0.40 -5.67
N TYR A 426 -32.77 1.48 -4.89
CA TYR A 426 -33.09 1.50 -3.46
C TYR A 426 -34.56 1.16 -3.18
N ARG A 427 -35.51 1.71 -3.98
CA ARG A 427 -36.94 1.42 -3.85
C ARG A 427 -37.32 -0.03 -4.19
N LEU A 428 -36.51 -0.73 -4.93
CA LEU A 428 -36.73 -2.14 -5.25
C LEU A 428 -36.26 -3.09 -4.15
N LEU A 429 -35.52 -2.58 -3.18
CA LEU A 429 -35.07 -3.31 -1.99
C LEU A 429 -36.24 -3.56 -1.04
N SER A 430 -36.18 -4.66 -0.28
CA SER A 430 -37.02 -4.89 0.89
C SER A 430 -36.74 -3.86 2.00
N GLU A 431 -37.63 -3.79 2.99
CA GLU A 431 -37.43 -2.88 4.13
C GLU A 431 -36.13 -3.17 4.90
N SER A 432 -35.79 -4.44 5.10
CA SER A 432 -34.54 -4.87 5.74
C SER A 432 -33.32 -4.47 4.92
N GLU A 433 -33.33 -4.68 3.59
CA GLU A 433 -32.22 -4.30 2.70
C GLU A 433 -32.05 -2.77 2.65
N GLN A 434 -33.15 -2.01 2.62
CA GLN A 434 -33.10 -0.55 2.71
C GLN A 434 -32.49 -0.08 4.04
N ALA A 435 -32.91 -0.72 5.15
CA ALA A 435 -32.40 -0.40 6.47
C ALA A 435 -30.89 -0.65 6.58
N VAL A 436 -30.44 -1.82 6.15
CA VAL A 436 -29.00 -2.17 6.19
C VAL A 436 -28.20 -1.24 5.27
N LEU A 437 -28.63 -1.00 4.02
CA LEU A 437 -27.89 -0.12 3.10
C LEU A 437 -27.73 1.30 3.67
N ARG A 438 -28.79 1.91 4.24
CA ARG A 438 -28.65 3.24 4.83
C ARG A 438 -27.78 3.25 6.09
N ARG A 439 -27.83 2.19 6.91
CA ARG A 439 -27.00 2.06 8.12
C ARG A 439 -25.53 1.83 7.79
N LEU A 440 -25.22 1.09 6.72
CA LEU A 440 -23.85 0.88 6.23
C LEU A 440 -23.17 2.18 5.75
N SER A 441 -23.93 3.24 5.49
CA SER A 441 -23.39 4.52 5.01
C SER A 441 -22.46 5.23 6.00
N VAL A 442 -22.47 4.85 7.28
CA VAL A 442 -21.57 5.40 8.30
C VAL A 442 -20.14 4.92 8.15
N PHE A 443 -19.94 3.75 7.53
CA PHE A 443 -18.62 3.21 7.31
C PHE A 443 -17.88 3.97 6.20
N ARG A 444 -16.58 4.23 6.44
CA ARG A 444 -15.65 4.78 5.46
C ARG A 444 -14.44 3.86 5.31
N GLY A 445 -14.20 3.38 4.11
CA GLY A 445 -13.10 2.43 3.85
C GLY A 445 -13.51 0.95 3.93
N GLY A 446 -14.80 0.66 4.11
CA GLY A 446 -15.35 -0.69 4.15
C GLY A 446 -15.55 -1.23 5.56
N TRP A 447 -16.05 -2.47 5.64
CA TRP A 447 -16.41 -3.15 6.89
C TRP A 447 -16.26 -4.66 6.77
N THR A 448 -16.13 -5.33 7.90
CA THR A 448 -16.26 -6.80 8.03
C THR A 448 -17.72 -7.18 8.28
N LEU A 449 -18.08 -8.44 8.11
CA LEU A 449 -19.42 -8.92 8.44
C LEU A 449 -19.76 -8.65 9.91
N GLU A 450 -18.85 -8.92 10.84
CA GLU A 450 -19.03 -8.67 12.27
C GLU A 450 -19.37 -7.19 12.56
N ALA A 451 -18.62 -6.27 11.92
CA ALA A 451 -18.89 -4.84 12.06
C ALA A 451 -20.25 -4.44 11.48
N ALA A 452 -20.63 -4.99 10.34
CA ALA A 452 -21.93 -4.75 9.74
C ALA A 452 -23.07 -5.25 10.65
N GLU A 453 -22.95 -6.43 11.22
CA GLU A 453 -23.92 -6.99 12.17
C GLU A 453 -24.05 -6.10 13.42
N ALA A 454 -22.92 -5.74 14.03
CA ALA A 454 -22.89 -4.91 15.24
C ALA A 454 -23.53 -3.53 15.02
N VAL A 455 -23.34 -2.92 13.85
CA VAL A 455 -23.84 -1.57 13.57
C VAL A 455 -25.25 -1.58 12.99
N CYS A 456 -25.54 -2.51 12.08
CA CYS A 456 -26.81 -2.50 11.35
C CYS A 456 -27.94 -3.17 12.11
N ASP A 457 -27.67 -4.25 12.87
CA ASP A 457 -28.72 -5.01 13.55
C ASP A 457 -28.25 -5.66 14.86
N PRO A 458 -27.80 -4.88 15.87
CA PRO A 458 -27.26 -5.43 17.13
C PRO A 458 -28.28 -6.25 17.94
N SER A 459 -29.56 -6.05 17.69
CA SER A 459 -30.66 -6.69 18.45
C SER A 459 -31.33 -7.81 17.68
N ALA A 460 -30.87 -8.12 16.46
CA ALA A 460 -31.50 -9.08 15.54
C ALA A 460 -33.01 -8.79 15.33
N GLU A 461 -33.32 -7.52 15.05
CA GLU A 461 -34.68 -7.02 14.83
C GLU A 461 -35.13 -7.06 13.36
N LEU A 462 -34.15 -7.22 12.45
CA LEU A 462 -34.45 -7.34 11.02
C LEU A 462 -35.13 -8.69 10.71
N ASP A 463 -35.99 -8.71 9.70
CA ASP A 463 -36.69 -9.92 9.26
C ASP A 463 -35.73 -10.96 8.64
N SER A 464 -34.51 -10.57 8.28
CA SER A 464 -33.49 -11.41 7.64
C SER A 464 -32.12 -11.15 8.27
N PRO A 465 -31.27 -12.17 8.39
CA PRO A 465 -29.89 -12.00 8.86
C PRO A 465 -29.12 -10.97 8.02
N VAL A 466 -28.24 -10.19 8.64
CA VAL A 466 -27.45 -9.16 7.95
C VAL A 466 -26.61 -9.77 6.81
N LEU A 467 -26.10 -10.99 6.98
CA LEU A 467 -25.36 -11.71 5.93
C LEU A 467 -26.22 -11.88 4.66
N ASP A 468 -27.45 -12.38 4.77
CA ASP A 468 -28.35 -12.62 3.64
C ASP A 468 -28.68 -11.29 2.95
N VAL A 469 -28.85 -10.22 3.76
CA VAL A 469 -29.09 -8.88 3.24
C VAL A 469 -27.86 -8.33 2.50
N LEU A 470 -26.67 -8.54 3.01
CA LEU A 470 -25.42 -8.14 2.33
C LEU A 470 -25.25 -8.86 1.02
N ASP A 471 -25.53 -10.17 0.97
CA ASP A 471 -25.49 -10.94 -0.28
C ASP A 471 -26.46 -10.36 -1.30
N ALA A 472 -27.70 -10.03 -0.89
CA ALA A 472 -28.69 -9.38 -1.76
C ALA A 472 -28.22 -8.00 -2.24
N LEU A 473 -27.57 -7.21 -1.40
CA LEU A 473 -27.02 -5.90 -1.78
C LEU A 473 -25.82 -6.03 -2.74
N VAL A 474 -24.98 -7.05 -2.59
CA VAL A 474 -23.92 -7.38 -3.54
C VAL A 474 -24.50 -7.81 -4.88
N GLU A 475 -25.50 -8.69 -4.87
CA GLU A 475 -26.22 -9.10 -6.08
C GLU A 475 -26.83 -7.94 -6.84
N ASN A 476 -27.28 -6.90 -6.13
CA ASN A 476 -27.84 -5.68 -6.70
C ASN A 476 -26.78 -4.61 -7.05
N SER A 477 -25.49 -4.93 -6.94
CA SER A 477 -24.35 -4.03 -7.22
C SER A 477 -24.32 -2.74 -6.37
N LEU A 478 -25.00 -2.73 -5.21
CA LEU A 478 -25.03 -1.62 -4.26
C LEU A 478 -23.92 -1.73 -3.23
N VAL A 479 -23.45 -2.95 -2.96
CA VAL A 479 -22.30 -3.29 -2.15
C VAL A 479 -21.31 -4.06 -3.01
N ARG A 480 -20.02 -3.91 -2.75
CA ARG A 480 -18.95 -4.68 -3.40
C ARG A 480 -18.16 -5.43 -2.34
N THR A 481 -17.80 -6.66 -2.65
CA THR A 481 -16.87 -7.43 -1.86
C THR A 481 -15.45 -7.01 -2.24
N GLY A 482 -14.63 -6.68 -1.24
CA GLY A 482 -13.25 -6.23 -1.41
C GLY A 482 -12.24 -7.35 -1.23
N ARG A 483 -11.02 -6.95 -0.88
CA ARG A 483 -9.93 -7.88 -0.56
C ARG A 483 -10.05 -8.42 0.85
N GLU A 484 -9.48 -9.58 1.05
CA GLU A 484 -9.13 -10.10 2.36
C GLU A 484 -7.97 -9.26 2.94
N VAL A 485 -8.16 -8.75 4.15
CA VAL A 485 -7.16 -8.01 4.92
C VAL A 485 -6.98 -8.72 6.25
N ALA A 486 -5.76 -9.15 6.54
CA ALA A 486 -5.42 -9.89 7.75
C ALA A 486 -6.36 -11.10 8.01
N GLY A 487 -6.70 -11.84 6.96
CA GLY A 487 -7.57 -13.03 7.03
C GLY A 487 -9.08 -12.72 7.06
N GLU A 488 -9.50 -11.46 6.94
CA GLU A 488 -10.91 -11.07 6.98
C GLU A 488 -11.37 -10.46 5.65
N LEU A 489 -12.49 -10.97 5.14
CA LEU A 489 -13.12 -10.43 3.94
C LEU A 489 -13.82 -9.09 4.28
N ARG A 490 -13.53 -8.05 3.48
CA ARG A 490 -14.15 -6.74 3.67
C ARG A 490 -15.07 -6.40 2.51
N SER A 491 -16.18 -5.74 2.83
CA SER A 491 -17.12 -5.20 1.87
C SER A 491 -17.11 -3.67 1.93
N PHE A 492 -17.54 -3.02 0.84
CA PHE A 492 -17.61 -1.56 0.74
C PHE A 492 -18.70 -1.10 -0.22
N THR A 493 -19.13 0.14 -0.09
CA THR A 493 -19.99 0.83 -1.06
C THR A 493 -19.21 1.86 -1.85
N LEU A 494 -19.64 2.12 -3.08
CA LEU A 494 -19.15 3.27 -3.84
C LEU A 494 -19.59 4.57 -3.18
N GLU A 495 -18.74 5.59 -3.24
CA GLU A 495 -18.98 6.86 -2.54
C GLU A 495 -20.31 7.51 -2.92
N THR A 496 -20.70 7.52 -4.19
CA THR A 496 -22.00 8.01 -4.65
C THR A 496 -23.19 7.27 -4.06
N ILE A 497 -23.07 5.96 -3.86
CA ILE A 497 -24.11 5.15 -3.20
C ILE A 497 -24.11 5.44 -1.70
N ARG A 498 -22.92 5.56 -1.10
CA ARG A 498 -22.77 5.89 0.32
C ARG A 498 -23.39 7.26 0.66
N GLU A 499 -23.10 8.30 -0.16
CA GLU A 499 -23.71 9.64 -0.02
C GLU A 499 -25.23 9.55 -0.06
N PHE A 500 -25.80 8.87 -1.05
CA PHE A 500 -27.23 8.66 -1.15
C PHE A 500 -27.80 7.93 0.08
N ALA A 501 -27.16 6.85 0.49
CA ALA A 501 -27.59 6.06 1.64
C ALA A 501 -27.50 6.86 2.96
N SER A 502 -26.49 7.73 3.11
CA SER A 502 -26.35 8.64 4.24
C SER A 502 -27.49 9.66 4.31
N GLU A 503 -27.90 10.24 3.17
CA GLU A 503 -29.08 11.10 3.13
C GLU A 503 -30.35 10.35 3.56
N ARG A 504 -30.50 9.07 3.19
CA ARG A 504 -31.62 8.23 3.63
C ARG A 504 -31.56 7.90 5.11
N LEU A 505 -30.35 7.72 5.67
CA LEU A 505 -30.15 7.53 7.10
C LEU A 505 -30.59 8.75 7.90
N GLU A 506 -30.18 9.95 7.46
CA GLU A 506 -30.62 11.23 8.08
C GLU A 506 -32.15 11.41 7.98
N ALA A 507 -32.72 11.16 6.80
CA ALA A 507 -34.14 11.27 6.57
C ALA A 507 -34.97 10.29 7.41
N ALA A 508 -34.40 9.12 7.74
CA ALA A 508 -35.03 8.14 8.63
C ALA A 508 -34.90 8.50 10.12
N GLY A 509 -34.09 9.48 10.48
CA GLY A 509 -33.84 9.87 11.87
C GLY A 509 -33.00 8.87 12.66
N GLU A 510 -32.36 7.88 11.99
CA GLU A 510 -31.56 6.83 12.63
C GLU A 510 -30.09 7.24 12.83
N ALA A 511 -29.65 8.35 12.22
CA ALA A 511 -28.25 8.71 12.12
C ALA A 511 -27.51 8.81 13.48
N PRO A 512 -28.02 9.42 14.54
CA PRO A 512 -27.31 9.49 15.81
C PRO A 512 -27.06 8.11 16.41
N ASP A 513 -28.06 7.24 16.44
CA ASP A 513 -27.95 5.91 17.04
C ASP A 513 -26.99 5.00 16.22
N VAL A 514 -27.04 5.09 14.88
CA VAL A 514 -26.18 4.30 14.00
C VAL A 514 -24.72 4.76 14.09
N ARG A 515 -24.48 6.08 14.13
CA ARG A 515 -23.13 6.63 14.33
C ARG A 515 -22.55 6.26 15.69
N ARG A 516 -23.38 6.25 16.73
CA ARG A 516 -22.96 5.80 18.05
C ARG A 516 -22.51 4.35 18.03
N ARG A 517 -23.34 3.45 17.48
CA ARG A 517 -23.00 2.04 17.35
C ARG A 517 -21.73 1.83 16.50
N HIS A 518 -21.57 2.61 15.45
CA HIS A 518 -20.36 2.60 14.63
C HIS A 518 -19.13 2.99 15.48
N ALA A 519 -19.20 4.08 16.22
CA ALA A 519 -18.11 4.55 17.07
C ALA A 519 -17.78 3.54 18.18
N GLU A 520 -18.79 2.94 18.82
CA GLU A 520 -18.63 1.86 19.81
C GLU A 520 -17.94 0.64 19.18
N CYS A 521 -18.42 0.18 18.02
CA CYS A 521 -17.85 -0.96 17.28
C CYS A 521 -16.39 -0.72 16.91
N ILE A 522 -16.06 0.45 16.33
CA ILE A 522 -14.68 0.78 15.94
C ILE A 522 -13.79 0.87 17.18
N THR A 523 -14.28 1.47 18.28
CA THR A 523 -13.52 1.53 19.54
C THR A 523 -13.20 0.11 20.04
N GLU A 524 -14.17 -0.80 20.03
CA GLU A 524 -13.96 -2.20 20.45
C GLU A 524 -12.99 -2.96 19.54
N ILE A 525 -13.07 -2.76 18.23
CA ILE A 525 -12.14 -3.37 17.27
C ILE A 525 -10.71 -2.93 17.59
N VAL A 526 -10.50 -1.64 17.79
CA VAL A 526 -9.19 -1.07 18.08
C VAL A 526 -8.68 -1.49 19.46
N GLU A 527 -9.53 -1.49 20.50
CA GLU A 527 -9.15 -1.89 21.86
C GLU A 527 -8.77 -3.37 21.97
N ARG A 528 -9.41 -4.27 21.22
CA ARG A 528 -9.04 -5.68 21.17
C ARG A 528 -7.58 -5.85 20.78
N GLY A 529 -7.12 -5.17 19.77
CA GLY A 529 -5.74 -5.23 19.39
C GLY A 529 -4.76 -4.61 20.38
N ALA A 530 -5.13 -3.51 21.00
CA ALA A 530 -4.27 -2.91 22.02
C ALA A 530 -4.07 -3.81 23.26
N THR A 531 -4.94 -4.79 23.49
CA THR A 531 -4.85 -5.72 24.63
C THR A 531 -4.15 -7.04 24.28
N GLU A 532 -4.22 -7.48 23.05
CA GLU A 532 -3.55 -8.74 22.61
C GLU A 532 -2.04 -8.59 22.45
N PHE A 533 -1.53 -7.36 22.39
CA PHE A 533 -0.14 -7.03 22.05
C PHE A 533 0.58 -6.19 23.11
N ALA A 534 0.58 -6.66 24.36
CA ALA A 534 1.53 -6.17 25.35
C ALA A 534 2.94 -6.67 24.99
N GLY A 535 3.62 -6.00 24.03
CA GLY A 535 5.02 -6.28 23.74
C GLY A 535 5.46 -6.08 22.27
N LEU A 536 4.75 -6.61 21.29
CA LEU A 536 5.07 -6.42 19.85
C LEU A 536 3.78 -6.28 19.07
N VAL A 537 3.59 -5.15 18.41
CA VAL A 537 2.47 -4.95 17.50
C VAL A 537 2.65 -5.87 16.31
N SER A 538 1.76 -6.83 16.09
CA SER A 538 1.85 -7.70 14.92
C SER A 538 1.57 -6.88 13.64
N VAL A 539 2.27 -7.22 12.57
CA VAL A 539 2.06 -6.62 11.24
C VAL A 539 0.58 -6.77 10.83
N GLU A 540 -0.02 -7.92 11.10
CA GLU A 540 -1.43 -8.20 10.80
C GLU A 540 -2.38 -7.24 11.53
N TRP A 541 -2.06 -6.86 12.77
CA TRP A 541 -2.87 -5.90 13.50
C TRP A 541 -2.74 -4.48 12.94
N LEU A 542 -1.53 -4.07 12.59
CA LEU A 542 -1.31 -2.79 11.92
C LEU A 542 -2.06 -2.72 10.58
N GLU A 543 -2.06 -3.80 9.79
CA GLU A 543 -2.83 -3.88 8.56
C GLU A 543 -4.34 -3.76 8.79
N ARG A 544 -4.85 -4.35 9.88
CA ARG A 544 -6.26 -4.18 10.30
C ARG A 544 -6.57 -2.74 10.65
N LEU A 545 -5.73 -2.08 11.45
CA LEU A 545 -5.91 -0.67 11.79
C LEU A 545 -5.83 0.24 10.56
N ASP A 546 -4.93 -0.05 9.63
CA ASP A 546 -4.84 0.67 8.36
C ASP A 546 -6.15 0.54 7.56
N ALA A 547 -6.76 -0.63 7.56
CA ALA A 547 -8.06 -0.85 6.93
C ALA A 547 -9.22 -0.13 7.65
N GLU A 548 -9.12 0.05 8.98
CA GLU A 548 -10.11 0.78 9.78
C GLU A 548 -9.87 2.30 9.81
N ARG A 549 -8.79 2.80 9.24
CA ARG A 549 -8.45 4.23 9.27
C ARG A 549 -9.60 5.14 8.85
N GLY A 550 -10.28 4.81 7.77
CA GLY A 550 -11.44 5.59 7.31
C GLY A 550 -12.57 5.62 8.33
N ASN A 551 -12.80 4.52 9.03
CA ASN A 551 -13.82 4.42 10.07
C ASN A 551 -13.42 5.18 11.34
N VAL A 552 -12.16 5.13 11.76
CA VAL A 552 -11.62 5.94 12.86
C VAL A 552 -11.79 7.43 12.56
N LEU A 553 -11.38 7.87 11.33
CA LEU A 553 -11.53 9.26 10.89
C LEU A 553 -13.00 9.71 10.76
N ALA A 554 -13.95 8.80 10.59
CA ALA A 554 -15.36 9.11 10.60
C ALA A 554 -15.93 9.22 12.03
N ALA A 555 -15.45 8.37 12.95
CA ALA A 555 -15.93 8.31 14.33
C ALA A 555 -15.41 9.47 15.19
N LEU A 556 -14.13 9.86 15.06
CA LEU A 556 -13.48 10.86 15.91
C LEU A 556 -14.16 12.23 15.87
N PRO A 557 -14.41 12.88 14.71
CA PRO A 557 -15.08 14.19 14.68
C PRO A 557 -16.50 14.14 15.21
N TRP A 558 -17.20 13.03 14.98
CA TRP A 558 -18.54 12.84 15.49
C TRP A 558 -18.52 12.73 17.03
N LEU A 559 -17.66 11.86 17.59
CA LEU A 559 -17.50 11.72 19.05
C LEU A 559 -17.04 13.01 19.71
N SER A 560 -16.14 13.77 19.06
CA SER A 560 -15.70 15.08 19.57
C SER A 560 -16.85 16.07 19.69
N SER A 561 -17.88 15.98 18.84
CA SER A 561 -19.06 16.86 18.87
C SER A 561 -20.15 16.41 19.82
N GLU A 562 -20.09 15.17 20.33
CA GLU A 562 -21.04 14.58 21.25
C GLU A 562 -20.59 14.75 22.73
N GLU A 563 -21.51 14.51 23.69
CA GLU A 563 -21.22 14.62 25.12
C GLU A 563 -20.64 13.32 25.74
N ASP A 564 -20.19 12.35 24.92
CA ASP A 564 -19.61 11.09 25.39
C ASP A 564 -18.06 11.17 25.42
N ASP A 565 -17.56 11.98 26.36
CA ASP A 565 -16.11 12.20 26.55
C ASP A 565 -15.33 10.89 26.81
N GLU A 566 -15.95 9.92 27.49
CA GLU A 566 -15.30 8.64 27.81
C GLU A 566 -15.09 7.79 26.56
N LEU A 567 -16.08 7.63 25.69
CA LEU A 567 -15.96 6.86 24.46
C LEU A 567 -14.99 7.53 23.48
N PHE A 568 -15.04 8.86 23.37
CA PHE A 568 -14.09 9.63 22.59
C PHE A 568 -12.65 9.38 23.04
N ALA A 569 -12.38 9.54 24.33
CA ALA A 569 -11.04 9.37 24.89
C ALA A 569 -10.54 7.91 24.80
N ARG A 570 -11.45 6.93 24.92
CA ARG A 570 -11.14 5.51 24.70
C ARG A 570 -10.64 5.25 23.29
N LEU A 571 -11.36 5.73 22.27
CA LEU A 571 -10.95 5.57 20.87
C LEU A 571 -9.60 6.24 20.61
N VAL A 572 -9.43 7.50 21.03
CA VAL A 572 -8.17 8.26 20.89
C VAL A 572 -7.01 7.52 21.54
N ALA A 573 -7.18 7.06 22.79
CA ALA A 573 -6.14 6.34 23.51
C ALA A 573 -5.80 4.98 22.86
N ALA A 574 -6.79 4.30 22.28
CA ALA A 574 -6.60 2.99 21.67
C ALA A 574 -5.81 3.05 20.35
N VAL A 575 -6.00 4.12 19.56
CA VAL A 575 -5.28 4.32 18.30
C VAL A 575 -3.95 5.04 18.47
N SER A 576 -3.59 5.52 19.64
CA SER A 576 -2.40 6.37 19.87
C SER A 576 -1.11 5.71 19.42
N HIS A 577 -0.91 4.44 19.74
CA HIS A 577 0.27 3.69 19.33
C HIS A 577 0.32 3.42 17.81
N TRP A 578 -0.83 3.22 17.16
CA TRP A 578 -0.89 3.08 15.71
C TRP A 578 -0.50 4.38 15.00
N TRP A 579 -0.94 5.56 15.51
CA TRP A 579 -0.49 6.86 15.00
C TRP A 579 1.03 7.01 15.07
N ASP A 580 1.61 6.59 16.18
CA ASP A 580 3.04 6.64 16.42
C ASP A 580 3.81 5.75 15.41
N VAL A 581 3.48 4.46 15.36
CA VAL A 581 4.14 3.48 14.48
C VAL A 581 3.96 3.82 12.99
N ARG A 582 2.80 4.38 12.59
CA ARG A 582 2.53 4.77 11.20
C ARG A 582 2.96 6.19 10.84
N GLY A 583 3.48 6.95 11.79
CA GLY A 583 3.91 8.32 11.57
C GLY A 583 2.75 9.32 11.40
N TYR A 584 1.53 9.00 11.86
CA TYR A 584 0.39 9.92 11.90
C TYR A 584 0.45 10.87 13.10
N VAL A 585 1.64 11.28 13.48
CA VAL A 585 1.96 11.88 14.75
C VAL A 585 1.24 13.22 14.97
N ASP A 586 1.17 14.07 13.94
CA ASP A 586 0.50 15.38 14.03
C ASP A 586 -1.02 15.22 14.20
N GLU A 587 -1.63 14.28 13.47
CA GLU A 587 -3.05 13.94 13.60
C GLU A 587 -3.34 13.40 15.01
N GLY A 588 -2.52 12.46 15.47
CA GLY A 588 -2.64 11.84 16.79
C GLY A 588 -2.47 12.84 17.92
N ARG A 589 -1.51 13.77 17.82
CA ARG A 589 -1.25 14.81 18.81
C ARG A 589 -2.47 15.71 19.01
N GLY A 590 -3.12 16.15 17.93
CA GLY A 590 -4.31 16.99 18.01
C GLY A 590 -5.44 16.31 18.80
N TRP A 591 -5.76 15.06 18.44
CA TRP A 591 -6.83 14.30 19.11
C TRP A 591 -6.49 13.94 20.56
N LEU A 592 -5.22 13.62 20.85
CA LEU A 592 -4.77 13.31 22.21
C LEU A 592 -4.85 14.52 23.14
N GLU A 593 -4.46 15.71 22.69
CA GLU A 593 -4.58 16.92 23.48
C GLU A 593 -6.06 17.32 23.71
N GLU A 594 -6.88 17.12 22.71
CA GLU A 594 -8.32 17.30 22.90
C GLU A 594 -8.88 16.32 23.93
N ALA A 595 -8.56 15.02 23.83
CA ALA A 595 -8.98 14.02 24.81
C ALA A 595 -8.45 14.31 26.22
N ARG A 596 -7.18 14.76 26.33
CA ARG A 596 -6.59 15.19 27.61
C ARG A 596 -7.36 16.34 28.26
N SER A 597 -7.89 17.26 27.45
CA SER A 597 -8.65 18.41 27.93
C SER A 597 -10.06 18.07 28.45
N ARG A 598 -10.59 16.89 28.09
CA ARG A 598 -11.95 16.47 28.45
C ARG A 598 -12.08 16.21 29.96
N PRO A 599 -13.14 16.75 30.64
CA PRO A 599 -13.38 16.50 32.05
C PRO A 599 -14.00 15.12 32.29
N GLY A 600 -13.93 14.65 33.53
CA GLY A 600 -14.74 13.51 33.98
C GLY A 600 -14.32 12.13 33.47
N LEU A 601 -13.20 11.99 32.77
CA LEU A 601 -12.71 10.71 32.32
C LEU A 601 -12.40 9.77 33.48
N SER A 602 -12.71 8.49 33.31
CA SER A 602 -12.26 7.47 34.28
C SER A 602 -10.73 7.48 34.38
N THR A 603 -10.20 7.14 35.54
CA THR A 603 -8.76 7.10 35.77
C THR A 603 -8.03 6.24 34.74
N ARG A 604 -8.62 5.10 34.40
CA ARG A 604 -8.05 4.17 33.42
C ARG A 604 -7.91 4.82 32.05
N VAL A 605 -8.93 5.51 31.57
CA VAL A 605 -8.94 6.17 30.27
C VAL A 605 -7.99 7.37 30.27
N ARG A 606 -8.05 8.21 31.34
CA ARG A 606 -7.15 9.36 31.49
C ARG A 606 -5.68 8.93 31.44
N SER A 607 -5.31 7.87 32.17
CA SER A 607 -3.94 7.34 32.15
C SER A 607 -3.53 6.89 30.75
N ARG A 608 -4.41 6.21 30.01
CA ARG A 608 -4.11 5.77 28.63
C ARG A 608 -3.93 6.95 27.67
N VAL A 609 -4.74 8.00 27.82
CA VAL A 609 -4.57 9.25 27.04
C VAL A 609 -3.23 9.91 27.36
N LEU A 610 -2.88 10.05 28.67
CA LEU A 610 -1.63 10.62 29.10
C LEU A 610 -0.41 9.81 28.61
N TYR A 611 -0.54 8.49 28.59
CA TYR A 611 0.47 7.61 27.98
C TYR A 611 0.64 7.88 26.48
N GLY A 612 -0.46 8.03 25.72
CA GLY A 612 -0.43 8.37 24.29
C GLY A 612 0.27 9.72 24.05
N VAL A 613 -0.08 10.74 24.86
CA VAL A 613 0.59 12.06 24.81
C VAL A 613 2.08 11.94 25.09
N PHE A 614 2.45 11.19 26.15
CA PHE A 614 3.85 10.93 26.51
C PHE A 614 4.62 10.26 25.37
N ALA A 615 4.07 9.18 24.78
CA ALA A 615 4.74 8.41 23.75
C ALA A 615 5.02 9.25 22.50
N ILE A 616 3.96 9.90 21.97
CA ILE A 616 4.08 10.75 20.78
C ILE A 616 5.01 11.94 21.01
N ALA A 617 4.92 12.60 22.17
CA ALA A 617 5.79 13.74 22.49
C ALA A 617 7.25 13.32 22.58
N ARG A 618 7.54 12.17 23.18
CA ARG A 618 8.89 11.64 23.30
C ARG A 618 9.50 11.32 21.93
N ASP A 619 8.75 10.66 21.07
CA ASP A 619 9.23 10.27 19.75
C ASP A 619 9.45 11.48 18.83
N GLN A 620 8.75 12.59 19.11
CA GLN A 620 9.03 13.89 18.50
C GLN A 620 10.20 14.65 19.13
N GLY A 621 10.83 14.13 20.19
CA GLY A 621 11.86 14.84 20.96
C GLY A 621 11.33 15.99 21.83
N ASP A 622 9.98 16.14 21.94
CA ASP A 622 9.33 17.14 22.81
C ASP A 622 9.28 16.61 24.26
N ASN A 623 10.47 16.46 24.86
CA ASN A 623 10.61 15.88 26.19
C ASN A 623 9.95 16.73 27.29
N GLU A 624 9.77 18.02 27.08
CA GLU A 624 9.01 18.86 28.02
C GLU A 624 7.52 18.50 28.07
N HIS A 625 6.94 18.22 26.92
CA HIS A 625 5.53 17.80 26.81
C HIS A 625 5.35 16.39 27.38
N ALA A 626 6.29 15.48 27.06
CA ALA A 626 6.33 14.13 27.64
C ALA A 626 6.43 14.17 29.17
N ARG A 627 7.29 15.01 29.72
CA ARG A 627 7.44 15.22 31.17
C ARG A 627 6.15 15.72 31.80
N ALA A 628 5.47 16.69 31.16
CA ALA A 628 4.23 17.24 31.68
C ALA A 628 3.12 16.18 31.77
N ALA A 629 2.97 15.35 30.73
CA ALA A 629 1.97 14.26 30.69
C ALA A 629 2.29 13.18 31.75
N ALA A 630 3.56 12.75 31.85
CA ALA A 630 3.99 11.78 32.86
C ALA A 630 3.82 12.30 34.31
N ALA A 631 4.10 13.58 34.55
CA ALA A 631 3.88 14.19 35.87
C ALA A 631 2.41 14.25 36.27
N GLU A 632 1.51 14.54 35.32
CA GLU A 632 0.06 14.48 35.53
C GLU A 632 -0.38 13.04 35.88
N GLU A 633 0.16 12.05 35.19
CA GLU A 633 -0.14 10.64 35.45
C GLU A 633 0.37 10.19 36.84
N VAL A 634 1.58 10.62 37.23
CA VAL A 634 2.11 10.37 38.58
C VAL A 634 1.21 10.97 39.65
N ALA A 635 0.75 12.23 39.47
CA ALA A 635 -0.16 12.85 40.38
C ALA A 635 -1.50 12.07 40.52
N LEU A 636 -2.04 11.61 39.41
CA LEU A 636 -3.25 10.81 39.36
C LEU A 636 -3.15 9.53 40.20
N PHE A 637 -2.06 8.78 40.10
CA PHE A 637 -1.91 7.51 40.80
C PHE A 637 -1.42 7.66 42.23
N ARG A 638 -0.70 8.74 42.56
CA ARG A 638 -0.37 9.06 43.95
C ARG A 638 -1.63 9.35 44.77
N ASP A 639 -2.62 10.03 44.19
CA ASP A 639 -3.90 10.33 44.84
C ASP A 639 -4.73 9.06 45.07
N GLN A 640 -4.64 8.08 44.17
CA GLN A 640 -5.39 6.83 44.26
C GLN A 640 -4.71 5.73 45.08
N GLY A 641 -3.41 5.81 45.30
CA GLY A 641 -2.65 4.81 46.04
C GLY A 641 -2.39 3.52 45.26
N ASP A 642 -2.56 3.49 43.93
CA ASP A 642 -2.25 2.35 43.09
C ASP A 642 -0.73 2.26 42.84
N GLN A 643 -0.06 1.37 43.54
CA GLN A 643 1.39 1.25 43.50
C GLN A 643 1.92 0.70 42.16
N VAL A 644 1.17 -0.16 41.47
CA VAL A 644 1.55 -0.74 40.18
C VAL A 644 1.54 0.33 39.10
N LEU A 645 0.44 1.05 39.00
CA LEU A 645 0.29 2.11 37.98
C LEU A 645 1.19 3.31 38.30
N LEU A 646 1.39 3.59 39.60
CA LEU A 646 2.33 4.62 40.05
C LEU A 646 3.78 4.28 39.62
N ALA A 647 4.22 3.03 39.79
CA ALA A 647 5.56 2.61 39.35
C ALA A 647 5.78 2.91 37.88
N ARG A 648 4.80 2.57 37.02
CA ARG A 648 4.85 2.82 35.59
C ARG A 648 4.92 4.31 35.25
N ALA A 649 4.10 5.12 35.91
CA ALA A 649 4.06 6.55 35.69
C ALA A 649 5.37 7.23 36.11
N VAL A 650 5.94 6.84 37.28
CA VAL A 650 7.22 7.36 37.77
C VAL A 650 8.35 6.96 36.84
N GLY A 651 8.38 5.71 36.34
CA GLY A 651 9.35 5.26 35.35
C GLY A 651 9.33 6.09 34.06
N ARG A 652 8.11 6.40 33.53
CA ARG A 652 7.96 7.29 32.36
C ARG A 652 8.43 8.70 32.65
N LEU A 653 8.14 9.22 33.83
CA LEU A 653 8.61 10.54 34.24
C LEU A 653 10.15 10.58 34.28
N GLY A 654 10.78 9.53 34.82
CA GLY A 654 12.23 9.37 34.81
C GLY A 654 12.81 9.37 33.38
N LEU A 655 12.18 8.63 32.49
CA LEU A 655 12.59 8.58 31.09
C LEU A 655 12.46 9.95 30.38
N ALA A 656 11.42 10.73 30.67
CA ALA A 656 11.28 12.09 30.15
C ALA A 656 12.40 13.03 30.65
N TYR A 657 12.82 12.91 31.92
CA TYR A 657 13.93 13.67 32.45
C TYR A 657 15.27 13.25 31.84
N ALA A 658 15.45 11.96 31.53
CA ALA A 658 16.65 11.51 30.80
C ALA A 658 16.71 12.18 29.42
N GLY A 659 15.57 12.25 28.70
CA GLY A 659 15.49 12.95 27.42
C GLY A 659 15.68 14.46 27.48
N LEU A 660 15.47 15.08 28.63
CA LEU A 660 15.79 16.50 28.88
C LEU A 660 17.28 16.74 29.24
N GLY A 661 18.08 15.68 29.34
CA GLY A 661 19.48 15.78 29.78
C GLY A 661 19.64 16.05 31.29
N GLU A 662 18.70 15.59 32.10
CA GLU A 662 18.72 15.67 33.55
C GLU A 662 18.92 14.26 34.18
N PRO A 663 20.11 13.63 34.00
CA PRO A 663 20.33 12.23 34.38
C PRO A 663 20.19 11.97 35.88
N GLU A 664 20.61 12.93 36.75
CA GLU A 664 20.49 12.77 38.20
C GLU A 664 19.04 12.65 38.66
N THR A 665 18.13 13.47 38.08
CA THR A 665 16.70 13.45 38.36
C THR A 665 16.09 12.17 37.79
N ALA A 666 16.50 11.77 36.59
CA ALA A 666 16.03 10.54 35.90
C ALA A 666 16.37 9.30 36.75
N VAL A 667 17.63 9.16 37.20
CA VAL A 667 18.07 8.04 38.06
C VAL A 667 17.26 7.97 39.34
N SER A 668 17.04 9.10 40.00
CA SER A 668 16.26 9.12 41.25
C SER A 668 14.82 8.64 41.08
N LEU A 669 14.17 9.06 39.98
CA LEU A 669 12.78 8.64 39.64
C LEU A 669 12.73 7.16 39.19
N LEU A 670 13.71 6.71 38.39
CA LEU A 670 13.78 5.33 37.97
C LEU A 670 14.05 4.38 39.14
N GLU A 671 14.88 4.78 40.11
CA GLU A 671 15.08 4.05 41.35
C GLU A 671 13.79 4.00 42.22
N GLU A 672 13.05 5.13 42.36
CA GLU A 672 11.72 5.14 42.98
C GLU A 672 10.78 4.14 42.27
N SER A 673 10.77 4.13 40.93
CA SER A 673 9.98 3.19 40.15
C SER A 673 10.37 1.73 40.40
N VAL A 674 11.66 1.42 40.46
CA VAL A 674 12.18 0.08 40.80
C VAL A 674 11.72 -0.37 42.18
N GLU A 675 11.79 0.52 43.19
CA GLU A 675 11.33 0.22 44.56
C GLU A 675 9.81 -0.07 44.58
N LEU A 676 9.00 0.77 43.93
CA LEU A 676 7.55 0.59 43.83
C LEU A 676 7.19 -0.72 43.08
N ALA A 677 7.85 -1.01 41.98
CA ALA A 677 7.64 -2.23 41.19
C ALA A 677 8.05 -3.48 41.97
N ARG A 678 9.13 -3.48 42.71
CA ARG A 678 9.51 -4.58 43.61
C ARG A 678 8.50 -4.78 44.75
N ALA A 679 8.02 -3.70 45.32
CA ALA A 679 7.04 -3.75 46.44
C ALA A 679 5.69 -4.28 45.97
N SER A 680 5.26 -3.97 44.74
CA SER A 680 4.00 -4.43 44.14
C SER A 680 4.11 -5.79 43.40
N GLY A 681 5.33 -6.28 43.17
CA GLY A 681 5.55 -7.49 42.37
C GLY A 681 5.31 -7.32 40.87
N ASP A 682 5.28 -6.09 40.34
CA ASP A 682 5.09 -5.81 38.91
C ASP A 682 6.40 -5.98 38.14
N LEU A 683 6.63 -7.19 37.62
CA LEU A 683 7.85 -7.55 36.89
C LEU A 683 8.03 -6.72 35.60
N LEU A 684 6.95 -6.31 34.98
CA LEU A 684 6.99 -5.50 33.77
C LEU A 684 7.54 -4.08 34.04
N SER A 685 7.03 -3.42 35.07
CA SER A 685 7.56 -2.11 35.47
C SER A 685 8.98 -2.21 36.00
N LEU A 686 9.28 -3.30 36.73
CA LEU A 686 10.62 -3.54 37.25
C LEU A 686 11.64 -3.68 36.11
N SER A 687 11.37 -4.53 35.13
CA SER A 687 12.28 -4.75 33.99
C SER A 687 12.44 -3.49 33.13
N ALA A 688 11.35 -2.78 32.85
CA ALA A 688 11.38 -1.54 32.10
C ALA A 688 12.19 -0.45 32.80
N SER A 689 12.04 -0.29 34.12
CA SER A 689 12.79 0.74 34.87
C SER A 689 14.28 0.37 35.03
N LEU A 690 14.60 -0.91 35.14
CA LEU A 690 15.99 -1.38 35.17
C LEU A 690 16.69 -1.14 33.81
N VAL A 691 16.05 -1.44 32.68
CA VAL A 691 16.66 -1.19 31.37
C VAL A 691 16.85 0.31 31.14
N ASN A 692 15.89 1.15 31.55
CA ASN A 692 16.01 2.60 31.45
C ASN A 692 17.15 3.15 32.34
N LEU A 693 17.36 2.57 33.52
CA LEU A 693 18.56 2.89 34.36
C LEU A 693 19.85 2.47 33.64
N GLY A 694 19.83 1.35 32.95
CA GLY A 694 20.94 0.89 32.12
C GLY A 694 21.26 1.87 31.00
N ASP A 695 20.24 2.36 30.29
CA ASP A 695 20.38 3.33 29.21
C ASP A 695 20.92 4.66 29.69
N VAL A 696 20.42 5.19 30.81
CA VAL A 696 20.98 6.41 31.44
C VAL A 696 22.44 6.20 31.85
N ALA A 697 22.77 5.07 32.47
CA ALA A 697 24.14 4.77 32.87
C ALA A 697 25.09 4.61 31.68
N LEU A 698 24.59 4.04 30.57
CA LEU A 698 25.33 3.94 29.30
C LEU A 698 25.64 5.35 28.75
N GLY A 699 24.62 6.24 28.71
CA GLY A 699 24.81 7.63 28.29
C GLY A 699 25.84 8.41 29.13
N GLU A 700 25.91 8.15 30.41
CA GLU A 700 26.91 8.74 31.33
C GLU A 700 28.29 8.04 31.29
N GLY A 701 28.46 6.97 30.51
CA GLY A 701 29.67 6.20 30.37
C GLY A 701 29.97 5.25 31.56
N GLU A 702 28.95 4.97 32.38
CA GLU A 702 29.06 4.06 33.56
C GLU A 702 28.79 2.61 33.12
N PHE A 703 29.56 2.06 32.16
CA PHE A 703 29.32 0.81 31.45
C PHE A 703 29.15 -0.41 32.38
N GLU A 704 29.83 -0.48 33.50
CA GLU A 704 29.68 -1.60 34.45
C GLU A 704 28.28 -1.59 35.10
N ARG A 705 27.83 -0.42 35.56
CA ARG A 705 26.47 -0.26 36.11
C ARG A 705 25.39 -0.51 35.05
N ALA A 706 25.60 0.01 33.84
CA ALA A 706 24.70 -0.22 32.73
C ALA A 706 24.50 -1.72 32.47
N ARG A 707 25.57 -2.50 32.38
CA ARG A 707 25.50 -3.96 32.22
C ARG A 707 24.81 -4.68 33.38
N ASP A 708 25.03 -4.24 34.62
CA ASP A 708 24.36 -4.83 35.77
C ASP A 708 22.85 -4.62 35.72
N PHE A 709 22.41 -3.41 35.40
CA PHE A 709 20.99 -3.11 35.23
C PHE A 709 20.36 -3.86 34.03
N CYS A 710 21.00 -3.80 32.86
CA CYS A 710 20.53 -4.50 31.68
C CYS A 710 20.52 -6.02 31.88
N GLY A 711 21.49 -6.59 32.62
CA GLY A 711 21.50 -8.02 32.95
C GLY A 711 20.34 -8.43 33.82
N GLN A 712 20.00 -7.65 34.87
CA GLN A 712 18.83 -7.89 35.70
C GLN A 712 17.55 -7.75 34.90
N ALA A 713 17.45 -6.74 34.06
CA ALA A 713 16.29 -6.54 33.17
C ALA A 713 16.09 -7.71 32.18
N LEU A 714 17.19 -8.19 31.58
CA LEU A 714 17.19 -9.30 30.64
C LEU A 714 16.66 -10.59 31.26
N GLU A 715 17.02 -10.92 32.48
CA GLU A 715 16.49 -12.07 33.21
C GLU A 715 14.97 -11.96 33.38
N LEU A 716 14.48 -10.78 33.78
CA LEU A 716 13.07 -10.52 33.97
C LEU A 716 12.27 -10.54 32.65
N PHE A 717 12.81 -9.94 31.58
CA PHE A 717 12.18 -9.98 30.27
C PHE A 717 12.08 -11.39 29.70
N ARG A 718 13.09 -12.22 29.96
CA ARG A 718 13.05 -13.67 29.60
C ARG A 718 12.00 -14.42 30.42
N GLU A 719 11.86 -14.10 31.71
CA GLU A 719 10.83 -14.69 32.58
C GLU A 719 9.41 -14.28 32.16
N THR A 720 9.20 -13.04 31.80
CA THR A 720 7.89 -12.51 31.38
C THR A 720 7.57 -12.83 29.91
N GLY A 721 8.54 -13.26 29.12
CA GLY A 721 8.38 -13.49 27.68
C GLY A 721 8.35 -12.21 26.85
N ASP A 722 8.78 -11.08 27.39
CA ASP A 722 8.87 -9.80 26.66
C ASP A 722 10.09 -9.79 25.75
N ILE A 723 9.86 -10.17 24.50
CA ILE A 723 10.92 -10.29 23.48
C ILE A 723 11.48 -8.95 23.08
N HIS A 724 10.66 -7.89 23.07
CA HIS A 724 11.13 -6.55 22.77
C HIS A 724 12.11 -6.08 23.87
N GLY A 725 11.74 -6.23 25.14
CA GLY A 725 12.62 -5.93 26.25
C GLY A 725 13.92 -6.73 26.24
N VAL A 726 13.86 -8.02 25.84
CA VAL A 726 15.06 -8.85 25.61
C VAL A 726 15.99 -8.21 24.59
N CYS A 727 15.47 -7.76 23.45
CA CYS A 727 16.27 -7.15 22.40
C CYS A 727 16.91 -5.83 22.86
N VAL A 728 16.17 -4.98 23.56
CA VAL A 728 16.71 -3.72 24.11
C VAL A 728 17.84 -4.00 25.10
N ALA A 729 17.63 -4.88 26.08
CA ALA A 729 18.64 -5.19 27.09
C ALA A 729 19.89 -5.84 26.49
N LEU A 730 19.75 -6.69 25.46
CA LEU A 730 20.88 -7.27 24.73
C LEU A 730 21.65 -6.20 23.95
N TYR A 731 20.92 -5.30 23.28
CA TYR A 731 21.50 -4.22 22.49
C TYR A 731 22.32 -3.27 23.39
N ASP A 732 21.74 -2.79 24.50
CA ASP A 732 22.42 -1.87 25.43
C ASP A 732 23.64 -2.54 26.08
N THR A 733 23.53 -3.81 26.42
CA THR A 733 24.69 -4.59 26.92
C THR A 733 25.80 -4.69 25.87
N GLY A 734 25.40 -4.94 24.59
CA GLY A 734 26.33 -4.97 23.47
C GLY A 734 27.00 -3.62 23.23
N MET A 735 26.24 -2.53 23.35
CA MET A 735 26.79 -1.16 23.27
C MET A 735 27.79 -0.86 24.39
N CYS A 736 27.53 -1.29 25.61
CA CYS A 736 28.51 -1.18 26.69
C CYS A 736 29.85 -1.90 26.37
N HIS A 737 29.74 -3.14 25.84
CA HIS A 737 30.92 -3.89 25.41
C HIS A 737 31.64 -3.22 24.23
N LEU A 738 30.93 -2.68 23.28
CA LEU A 738 31.50 -1.96 22.14
C LEU A 738 32.29 -0.73 22.60
N HIS A 739 31.71 0.07 23.47
CA HIS A 739 32.37 1.26 24.01
C HIS A 739 33.63 0.93 24.85
N GLU A 740 33.66 -0.22 25.50
CA GLU A 740 34.84 -0.71 26.24
C GLU A 740 35.88 -1.40 25.35
N GLY A 741 35.61 -1.51 24.01
CA GLY A 741 36.48 -2.18 23.04
C GLY A 741 36.45 -3.71 23.14
N ARG A 742 35.47 -4.29 23.82
CA ARG A 742 35.29 -5.75 23.98
C ARG A 742 34.44 -6.31 22.84
N LEU A 743 35.01 -6.27 21.63
CA LEU A 743 34.31 -6.54 20.39
C LEU A 743 33.80 -7.99 20.28
N ASP A 744 34.55 -8.94 20.84
CA ASP A 744 34.20 -10.36 20.84
C ASP A 744 33.01 -10.70 21.76
N GLU A 745 32.72 -9.82 22.72
CA GLU A 745 31.59 -9.92 23.64
C GLU A 745 30.38 -9.13 23.09
N ALA A 746 30.60 -8.05 22.34
CA ALA A 746 29.56 -7.21 21.75
C ALA A 746 28.86 -7.86 20.55
N GLU A 747 29.64 -8.38 19.59
CA GLU A 747 29.10 -8.91 18.32
C GLU A 747 28.04 -10.01 18.51
N PRO A 748 28.22 -11.03 19.39
CA PRO A 748 27.21 -12.07 19.58
C PRO A 748 25.86 -11.54 20.08
N LEU A 749 25.85 -10.47 20.86
CA LEU A 749 24.64 -9.85 21.40
C LEU A 749 23.84 -9.16 20.28
N PHE A 750 24.52 -8.43 19.40
CA PHE A 750 23.87 -7.81 18.26
C PHE A 750 23.37 -8.84 17.24
N VAL A 751 24.11 -9.95 17.07
CA VAL A 751 23.67 -11.09 16.24
C VAL A 751 22.41 -11.72 16.82
N GLU A 752 22.32 -11.95 18.15
CA GLU A 752 21.14 -12.49 18.81
C GLU A 752 19.92 -11.58 18.59
N VAL A 753 20.10 -10.25 18.71
CA VAL A 753 19.03 -9.27 18.43
C VAL A 753 18.58 -9.37 16.97
N LEU A 754 19.51 -9.45 16.02
CA LEU A 754 19.21 -9.57 14.60
C LEU A 754 18.44 -10.86 14.28
N GLU A 755 18.86 -11.99 14.84
CA GLU A 755 18.18 -13.29 14.67
C GLU A 755 16.75 -13.26 15.20
N ILE A 756 16.52 -12.65 16.37
CA ILE A 756 15.19 -12.46 16.95
C ILE A 756 14.34 -11.57 16.05
N ALA A 757 14.85 -10.44 15.59
CA ALA A 757 14.12 -9.48 14.75
C ALA A 757 13.71 -10.10 13.42
N VAL A 758 14.63 -10.83 12.77
CA VAL A 758 14.36 -11.55 11.50
C VAL A 758 13.33 -12.66 11.71
N GLY A 759 13.48 -13.48 12.76
CA GLY A 759 12.56 -14.57 13.06
C GLY A 759 11.13 -14.12 13.37
N ARG A 760 10.94 -12.83 13.70
CA ARG A 760 9.65 -12.20 13.99
C ARG A 760 9.13 -11.28 12.88
N GLY A 761 9.89 -11.08 11.81
CA GLY A 761 9.54 -10.12 10.76
C GLY A 761 9.51 -8.66 11.22
N TRP A 762 10.22 -8.34 12.33
CA TRP A 762 10.25 -7.00 12.92
C TRP A 762 11.26 -6.12 12.18
N GLN A 763 10.81 -5.39 11.17
CA GLN A 763 11.64 -4.61 10.25
C GLN A 763 12.48 -3.53 10.96
N GLU A 764 11.90 -2.81 11.90
CA GLU A 764 12.64 -1.78 12.66
C GLU A 764 13.73 -2.39 13.57
N GLY A 765 13.44 -3.55 14.15
CA GLY A 765 14.41 -4.27 14.99
C GLY A 765 15.60 -4.82 14.22
N ILE A 766 15.55 -4.89 12.90
CA ILE A 766 16.67 -5.27 12.03
C ILE A 766 17.67 -4.12 11.88
N LEU A 767 17.21 -2.87 11.85
CA LEU A 767 18.05 -1.70 11.58
C LEU A 767 19.15 -1.50 12.61
N TYR A 768 18.81 -1.50 13.90
CA TYR A 768 19.76 -1.22 15.00
C TYR A 768 20.93 -2.21 15.06
N PRO A 769 20.72 -3.54 14.95
CA PRO A 769 21.83 -4.49 14.89
C PRO A 769 22.77 -4.30 13.70
N PHE A 770 22.27 -3.89 12.53
CA PHE A 770 23.13 -3.63 11.37
C PHE A 770 24.07 -2.47 11.61
N GLU A 771 23.59 -1.38 12.20
CA GLU A 771 24.42 -0.23 12.58
C GLU A 771 25.47 -0.63 13.63
N ALA A 772 25.03 -1.34 14.68
CA ALA A 772 25.93 -1.79 15.73
C ALA A 772 27.02 -2.74 15.20
N LEU A 773 26.66 -3.67 14.32
CA LEU A 773 27.62 -4.56 13.67
C LEU A 773 28.56 -3.81 12.72
N ALA A 774 28.09 -2.74 12.06
CA ALA A 774 28.98 -1.87 11.27
C ALA A 774 30.04 -1.19 12.17
N ARG A 775 29.64 -0.69 13.34
CA ARG A 775 30.58 -0.10 14.33
C ARG A 775 31.57 -1.14 14.91
N VAL A 776 31.12 -2.37 15.14
CA VAL A 776 32.02 -3.47 15.54
C VAL A 776 33.05 -3.77 14.44
N ALA A 777 32.60 -3.86 13.16
CA ALA A 777 33.48 -4.10 12.03
C ALA A 777 34.50 -2.95 11.84
N GLU A 778 34.06 -1.71 12.00
CA GLU A 778 34.92 -0.52 11.97
C GLU A 778 35.99 -0.59 13.07
N ALA A 779 35.60 -0.86 14.32
CA ALA A 779 36.51 -0.97 15.45
C ALA A 779 37.53 -2.12 15.28
N ARG A 780 37.22 -3.15 14.52
CA ARG A 780 38.14 -4.24 14.09
C ARG A 780 39.06 -3.85 12.92
N GLY A 781 38.84 -2.70 12.30
CA GLY A 781 39.55 -2.27 11.09
C GLY A 781 39.04 -2.91 9.80
N GLU A 782 37.87 -3.53 9.82
CA GLU A 782 37.19 -4.15 8.69
C GLU A 782 36.33 -3.10 7.94
N ALA A 783 36.95 -2.01 7.51
CA ALA A 783 36.25 -0.82 7.03
C ALA A 783 35.33 -1.08 5.80
N GLU A 784 35.73 -1.97 4.87
CA GLU A 784 34.88 -2.33 3.72
C GLU A 784 33.61 -3.08 4.17
N ARG A 785 33.74 -4.01 5.13
CA ARG A 785 32.61 -4.72 5.71
C ARG A 785 31.68 -3.76 6.44
N ALA A 786 32.23 -2.85 7.22
CA ALA A 786 31.48 -1.81 7.94
C ALA A 786 30.67 -0.94 6.97
N ALA A 787 31.28 -0.47 5.88
CA ALA A 787 30.62 0.33 4.87
C ALA A 787 29.50 -0.44 4.12
N ARG A 788 29.68 -1.74 3.88
CA ARG A 788 28.62 -2.59 3.30
C ARG A 788 27.46 -2.81 4.23
N LEU A 789 27.71 -3.07 5.53
CA LEU A 789 26.64 -3.17 6.54
C LEU A 789 25.87 -1.85 6.67
N LEU A 790 26.58 -0.73 6.60
CA LEU A 790 25.96 0.59 6.60
C LEU A 790 25.08 0.82 5.37
N GLY A 791 25.52 0.39 4.18
CA GLY A 791 24.73 0.45 2.96
C GLY A 791 23.45 -0.37 3.03
N ALA A 792 23.50 -1.56 3.61
CA ALA A 792 22.34 -2.37 3.91
C ALA A 792 21.40 -1.69 4.91
N ALA A 793 21.96 -1.15 6.01
CA ALA A 793 21.20 -0.37 7.00
C ALA A 793 20.48 0.84 6.36
N GLN A 794 21.18 1.61 5.52
CA GLN A 794 20.58 2.74 4.78
C GLN A 794 19.45 2.33 3.85
N THR A 795 19.54 1.16 3.22
CA THR A 795 18.47 0.65 2.37
C THR A 795 17.25 0.26 3.19
N ILE A 796 17.44 -0.43 4.32
CA ILE A 796 16.38 -0.75 5.28
C ILE A 796 15.77 0.54 5.84
N GLN A 797 16.60 1.49 6.22
CA GLN A 797 16.21 2.81 6.73
C GLN A 797 15.33 3.56 5.72
N LYS A 798 15.72 3.59 4.43
CA LYS A 798 14.91 4.19 3.36
C LYS A 798 13.56 3.48 3.17
N GLN A 799 13.54 2.16 3.30
CA GLN A 799 12.29 1.38 3.20
C GLN A 799 11.34 1.67 4.35
N LEU A 800 11.89 1.96 5.54
CA LEU A 800 11.14 2.33 6.74
C LEU A 800 10.76 3.83 6.78
N GLY A 801 11.35 4.66 5.89
CA GLY A 801 11.15 6.12 5.92
C GLY A 801 11.76 6.79 7.16
N ASN A 802 12.85 6.23 7.70
CA ASN A 802 13.49 6.71 8.92
C ASN A 802 14.87 7.27 8.61
N ASP A 803 15.15 8.53 8.99
CA ASP A 803 16.48 9.15 8.91
C ASP A 803 17.12 9.18 10.30
N ASP A 804 17.82 8.11 10.67
CA ASP A 804 18.55 8.05 11.96
C ASP A 804 19.94 8.70 11.81
N ALA A 805 20.19 9.72 12.63
CA ALA A 805 21.45 10.48 12.61
C ALA A 805 22.69 9.61 12.92
N ARG A 806 22.53 8.49 13.64
CA ARG A 806 23.62 7.57 14.02
C ARG A 806 24.26 6.92 12.80
N VAL A 807 23.47 6.56 11.80
CA VAL A 807 23.98 6.02 10.52
C VAL A 807 24.86 7.04 9.80
N ALA A 808 24.55 8.34 9.91
CA ALA A 808 25.32 9.42 9.31
C ALA A 808 26.69 9.64 9.99
N GLU A 809 26.77 9.45 11.31
CA GLU A 809 28.02 9.60 12.09
C GLU A 809 29.04 8.51 11.71
N THR A 810 28.65 7.24 11.75
CA THR A 810 29.48 6.10 11.32
C THR A 810 29.91 6.23 9.86
N ALA A 811 29.04 6.76 8.98
CA ALA A 811 29.36 7.01 7.57
C ALA A 811 30.49 8.02 7.39
N ALA A 812 30.57 9.05 8.23
CA ALA A 812 31.60 10.09 8.13
C ALA A 812 33.01 9.53 8.42
N ASP A 813 33.12 8.70 9.44
CA ASP A 813 34.40 8.11 9.84
C ASP A 813 34.90 7.09 8.82
N LEU A 814 34.03 6.22 8.32
CA LEU A 814 34.35 5.25 7.27
C LEU A 814 34.72 5.91 5.95
N ARG A 815 34.07 7.02 5.60
CA ARG A 815 34.38 7.80 4.39
C ARG A 815 35.79 8.43 4.50
N ALA A 816 36.14 8.94 5.67
CA ALA A 816 37.48 9.49 5.91
C ALA A 816 38.58 8.42 5.83
N PHE A 817 38.29 7.19 6.25
CA PHE A 817 39.25 6.09 6.27
C PHE A 817 39.44 5.43 4.90
N LEU A 818 38.34 5.10 4.19
CA LEU A 818 38.36 4.40 2.89
C LEU A 818 38.65 5.30 1.70
N GLY A 819 38.38 6.59 1.80
CA GLY A 819 38.30 7.54 0.72
C GLY A 819 36.96 7.43 -0.05
N GLU A 820 36.51 8.55 -0.59
CA GLU A 820 35.17 8.69 -1.19
C GLU A 820 34.79 7.59 -2.20
N PRO A 821 35.63 7.24 -3.21
CA PRO A 821 35.23 6.23 -4.22
C PRO A 821 35.05 4.82 -3.63
N ALA A 822 35.93 4.41 -2.72
CA ALA A 822 35.87 3.07 -2.13
C ALA A 822 34.71 2.95 -1.13
N PHE A 823 34.45 4.02 -0.38
CA PHE A 823 33.33 4.10 0.53
C PHE A 823 31.99 3.98 -0.24
N LEU A 824 31.81 4.81 -1.29
CA LEU A 824 30.57 4.78 -2.08
C LEU A 824 30.34 3.40 -2.75
N ALA A 825 31.38 2.79 -3.30
CA ALA A 825 31.29 1.45 -3.89
C ALA A 825 30.87 0.38 -2.86
N ALA A 826 31.43 0.45 -1.63
CA ALA A 826 31.07 -0.50 -0.57
C ALA A 826 29.64 -0.29 -0.08
N VAL A 827 29.21 0.96 0.11
CA VAL A 827 27.84 1.30 0.49
C VAL A 827 26.84 0.87 -0.59
N GLU A 828 27.13 1.13 -1.87
CA GLU A 828 26.32 0.70 -2.99
C GLU A 828 26.19 -0.83 -3.03
N ALA A 829 27.30 -1.55 -2.88
CA ALA A 829 27.30 -3.01 -2.83
C ALA A 829 26.49 -3.57 -1.65
N GLY A 830 26.47 -2.87 -0.50
CA GLY A 830 25.63 -3.23 0.64
C GLY A 830 24.14 -2.94 0.38
N GLY A 831 23.86 -1.78 -0.20
CA GLY A 831 22.50 -1.35 -0.52
C GLY A 831 21.84 -2.14 -1.66
N ALA A 832 22.64 -2.80 -2.49
CA ALA A 832 22.15 -3.67 -3.56
C ALA A 832 21.73 -5.08 -3.06
N LEU A 833 22.04 -5.44 -1.80
CA LEU A 833 21.63 -6.71 -1.21
C LEU A 833 20.13 -6.68 -0.93
N ASP A 834 19.43 -7.78 -1.24
CA ASP A 834 18.09 -7.96 -0.70
C ASP A 834 18.17 -8.21 0.83
N GLN A 835 17.05 -8.15 1.50
CA GLN A 835 17.02 -8.27 2.96
C GLN A 835 17.59 -9.61 3.45
N GLN A 836 17.33 -10.72 2.76
CA GLN A 836 17.83 -12.04 3.16
C GLN A 836 19.35 -12.13 2.98
N ASP A 837 19.87 -11.61 1.88
CA ASP A 837 21.31 -11.58 1.60
C ASP A 837 22.03 -10.61 2.54
N ALA A 838 21.42 -9.47 2.87
CA ALA A 838 21.95 -8.51 3.83
C ALA A 838 22.06 -9.15 5.22
N VAL A 839 21.02 -9.81 5.69
CA VAL A 839 21.03 -10.57 6.97
C VAL A 839 22.07 -11.68 6.93
N ALA A 840 22.13 -12.48 5.86
CA ALA A 840 23.13 -13.52 5.71
C ALA A 840 24.55 -12.95 5.70
N PHE A 841 24.77 -11.78 5.11
CA PHE A 841 26.05 -11.07 5.14
C PHE A 841 26.42 -10.61 6.55
N ALA A 842 25.46 -10.07 7.30
CA ALA A 842 25.68 -9.65 8.69
C ALA A 842 26.06 -10.84 9.60
N LEU A 843 25.39 -11.98 9.43
CA LEU A 843 25.59 -13.21 10.23
C LEU A 843 26.83 -14.02 9.87
N ARG A 844 27.36 -13.95 8.62
CA ARG A 844 28.45 -14.82 8.11
C ARG A 844 29.81 -14.63 8.78
N SER A 845 29.99 -13.64 9.59
CA SER A 845 31.27 -13.36 10.26
C SER A 845 31.35 -13.79 11.71
N SER A 846 30.33 -14.40 12.29
CA SER A 846 30.41 -14.97 13.64
C SER A 846 31.07 -16.35 13.60
N PRO A 847 32.16 -16.61 14.35
CA PRO A 847 32.79 -17.94 14.45
C PRO A 847 31.87 -18.99 15.10
N ALA A 848 30.73 -18.60 15.63
CA ALA A 848 29.85 -19.44 16.47
C ALA A 848 28.75 -20.19 15.72
N THR A 849 28.52 -19.98 14.44
CA THR A 849 27.44 -20.66 13.69
C THR A 849 27.98 -21.70 12.69
N ARG A 850 28.45 -22.82 13.20
CA ARG A 850 28.38 -24.10 12.52
C ARG A 850 27.32 -24.92 13.25
N TRP A 851 26.11 -24.90 12.72
CA TRP A 851 25.07 -25.91 12.98
C TRP A 851 24.67 -26.56 11.68
#